data_38442f4d61ed8d13276439d45b212aa1
#
_entry.id   38442f4d61ed8d13276439d45b212aa1
#
_cell.length_a   1.000
_cell.length_b   1.000
_cell.length_c   1.000
_cell.angle_alpha   90.00
_cell.angle_beta   90.00
_cell.angle_gamma   90.00
#
_symmetry.space_group_name_H-M   'P 1'
#
loop_
_entity.id
_entity.type
_entity.pdbx_description
1 polymer ?
#
loop_
_entity_poly.entity_id
_entity_poly.type
_entity_poly.pdbx_seq_one_letter_code
_entity_poly.pdbx_strand_id
1 'polypeptide(L)'
;MLADLDRQLYSAIVSATASSTILAVLVVIIAWLNWNGLVWWLAGLLISRARGFGRRGTFALLTVYLGMVDGWLVSEVLKLVFRRPRPFTAIVPTPATLIDHPSSFSFPSGDATFAVGAAVALGSVAPRWRWPAYLFALAVCFERVAVGAHYPSDVLAGAVIGAISGLAAPRAIALLRRRVRWRVFVVPHTHWDREWEERFESYRARLVPMVSRLLDLLERDPSFRSFTFDGQTIAIEDHLEKRPEDRPRIEALVRAERLFVGPWYVLADNLLVSGESLVRNFQEGSRVAASFGRAMRVGYVADPFGHPGQMPQVLRGFGYGTYVFSRGVGDEGEDIGAEFMWEAPSGDRVLATHLVTHYASGLALVGELSETEAELVARVRRRLPRMLDVPARYANSSNLLFMEGDDHVEAYQRLPEAIAAMHLVAPNLDASIASLEEYAAATPAPSTSLAGEIIDGRYRPILRGVNSTRVWIKQENVASERLLLERCEPLDAFTGGAESDALRALWRLLLQQHPHDSICGCSIDAVHDVDMAPRFARVREQGAALAERLERRAIGDGARPLVWNDLPWERDAVVDLDGVPTRVRCAALGARTAARIAGGVRSPEDGVIENEALRVEVSTDGGFFVIDRKSGTRSGPHNMLLDEGDRGDEYTFSYAGPTLGSRGLAGARRVALSGDRATVIVELVLDLPVGLREDRLARTPAVVGCAVHAEISLDAGARRVDVSLSVDNQARDHRLRILCDTGTRALTHIAGAAFAWVDRATRVSGKRGWVEQPTAERCLHDLVAIDGALAVGVDGLREYAVLHDGRTIAITLLRATGWLSRGDLPERRGHAGKPLETPSAQVIGERTYRYCVVPFFGDLTLALAGREVREFLTPARLTRGANDAGPFLSLPRESLLQVSAVRAGTDGSLALRVFNPRGGEESATLRFARPIREARAVDLREGDLALGNTRFDVIRTAAPPLARGNELEVRLHGYEIGTYLIRFT
;
A
#
# COMPACT_ATOMS: atom_id res chain seq x y z
N MET A 1 42.94 22.67 -41.58
CA MET A 1 41.68 21.90 -41.61
C MET A 1 40.81 22.08 -40.34
N LEU A 2 41.21 21.64 -39.12
CA LEU A 2 40.38 21.82 -37.93
C LEU A 2 40.17 23.29 -37.55
N ALA A 3 41.20 24.10 -37.57
CA ALA A 3 41.13 25.54 -37.28
C ALA A 3 40.28 26.32 -38.29
N ASP A 4 40.28 25.89 -39.57
CA ASP A 4 39.48 26.51 -40.62
C ASP A 4 38.01 26.14 -40.47
N LEU A 5 37.72 24.86 -40.16
CA LEU A 5 36.38 24.43 -39.85
C LEU A 5 35.79 25.13 -38.61
N ASP A 6 36.60 25.31 -37.59
CA ASP A 6 36.24 26.02 -36.36
C ASP A 6 35.84 27.49 -36.64
N ARG A 7 36.61 28.17 -37.49
CA ARG A 7 36.31 29.53 -37.95
C ARG A 7 35.09 29.60 -38.85
N GLN A 8 34.90 28.62 -39.76
CA GLN A 8 33.73 28.54 -40.64
C GLN A 8 32.44 28.38 -39.86
N LEU A 9 32.42 27.40 -38.92
CA LEU A 9 31.27 27.16 -38.03
C LEU A 9 30.99 28.38 -37.14
N TYR A 10 32.05 29.01 -36.58
CA TYR A 10 31.86 30.23 -35.81
C TYR A 10 31.17 31.31 -36.65
N SER A 11 31.71 31.61 -37.84
CA SER A 11 31.19 32.67 -38.72
C SER A 11 29.76 32.38 -39.15
N ALA A 12 29.42 31.11 -39.44
CA ALA A 12 28.07 30.71 -39.83
C ALA A 12 27.08 30.96 -38.68
N ILE A 13 27.44 30.55 -37.44
CA ILE A 13 26.56 30.70 -36.25
C ILE A 13 26.35 32.18 -35.92
N VAL A 14 27.41 32.96 -35.87
CA VAL A 14 27.34 34.40 -35.58
C VAL A 14 26.53 35.15 -36.64
N SER A 15 26.76 34.85 -37.93
CA SER A 15 25.96 35.46 -39.03
C SER A 15 24.49 35.07 -38.97
N ALA A 16 24.18 33.82 -38.72
CA ALA A 16 22.81 33.34 -38.56
C ALA A 16 22.11 34.04 -37.37
N THR A 17 22.80 34.22 -36.26
CA THR A 17 22.30 34.92 -35.09
C THR A 17 22.06 36.41 -35.40
N ALA A 18 22.98 37.06 -36.05
CA ALA A 18 22.88 38.48 -36.43
C ALA A 18 21.74 38.74 -37.45
N SER A 19 21.43 37.78 -38.33
CA SER A 19 20.37 37.89 -39.34
C SER A 19 18.97 37.66 -38.82
N SER A 20 18.82 37.16 -37.58
CA SER A 20 17.52 36.85 -36.96
C SER A 20 17.36 37.57 -35.62
N THR A 21 16.48 38.57 -35.59
CA THR A 21 16.15 39.34 -34.39
C THR A 21 15.67 38.44 -33.26
N ILE A 22 14.85 37.40 -33.57
CA ILE A 22 14.30 36.46 -32.61
C ILE A 22 15.44 35.67 -31.98
N LEU A 23 16.36 35.14 -32.77
CA LEU A 23 17.51 34.37 -32.30
C LEU A 23 18.47 35.23 -31.47
N ALA A 24 18.75 36.45 -31.90
CA ALA A 24 19.58 37.38 -31.12
C ALA A 24 18.99 37.71 -29.77
N VAL A 25 17.67 37.95 -29.68
CA VAL A 25 16.96 38.19 -28.42
C VAL A 25 17.04 36.95 -27.51
N LEU A 26 16.76 35.74 -28.03
CA LEU A 26 16.87 34.50 -27.26
C LEU A 26 18.28 34.27 -26.72
N VAL A 27 19.27 34.49 -27.53
CA VAL A 27 20.68 34.35 -27.14
C VAL A 27 21.03 35.31 -26.00
N VAL A 28 20.61 36.58 -26.07
CA VAL A 28 20.81 37.56 -24.99
C VAL A 28 20.08 37.17 -23.71
N ILE A 29 18.82 36.63 -23.82
CA ILE A 29 18.09 36.14 -22.67
C ILE A 29 18.82 34.99 -22.01
N ILE A 30 19.34 34.03 -22.77
CA ILE A 30 20.10 32.89 -22.24
C ILE A 30 21.39 33.39 -21.57
N ALA A 31 22.11 34.34 -22.18
CA ALA A 31 23.32 34.95 -21.59
C ALA A 31 23.01 35.61 -20.24
N TRP A 32 21.88 36.31 -20.17
CA TRP A 32 21.43 36.99 -18.95
C TRP A 32 21.01 36.00 -17.86
N LEU A 33 20.26 34.96 -18.21
CA LEU A 33 19.89 33.89 -17.29
C LEU A 33 21.08 33.11 -16.76
N ASN A 34 22.13 32.93 -17.59
CA ASN A 34 23.40 32.26 -17.20
C ASN A 34 24.39 33.21 -16.56
N TRP A 35 24.07 34.49 -16.36
CA TRP A 35 25.03 35.47 -15.82
C TRP A 35 25.67 34.98 -14.53
N ASN A 36 26.98 34.79 -14.55
CA ASN A 36 27.79 34.18 -13.50
C ASN A 36 27.24 32.84 -12.97
N GLY A 37 26.47 32.11 -13.78
CA GLY A 37 25.86 30.83 -13.41
C GLY A 37 24.72 30.94 -12.38
N LEU A 38 24.08 32.12 -12.23
CA LEU A 38 23.07 32.38 -11.19
C LEU A 38 21.96 31.34 -11.19
N VAL A 39 21.48 30.90 -12.35
CA VAL A 39 20.43 29.88 -12.47
C VAL A 39 20.85 28.55 -11.81
N TRP A 40 22.13 28.19 -11.91
CA TRP A 40 22.65 26.95 -11.35
C TRP A 40 22.84 27.02 -9.83
N TRP A 41 23.29 28.19 -9.33
CA TRP A 41 23.34 28.44 -7.89
C TRP A 41 21.95 28.35 -7.26
N LEU A 42 20.97 28.98 -7.91
CA LEU A 42 19.58 28.91 -7.47
C LEU A 42 18.99 27.49 -7.57
N ALA A 43 19.28 26.75 -8.65
CA ALA A 43 18.84 25.37 -8.80
C ALA A 43 19.38 24.48 -7.67
N GLY A 44 20.67 24.59 -7.33
CA GLY A 44 21.24 23.87 -6.20
C GLY A 44 20.56 24.20 -4.87
N LEU A 45 20.31 25.48 -4.63
CA LEU A 45 19.62 25.94 -3.42
C LEU A 45 18.18 25.44 -3.34
N LEU A 46 17.43 25.50 -4.45
CA LEU A 46 16.04 25.00 -4.52
C LEU A 46 15.97 23.50 -4.27
N ILE A 47 16.91 22.71 -4.78
CA ILE A 47 17.00 21.28 -4.50
C ILE A 47 17.33 21.01 -3.02
N SER A 48 18.27 21.79 -2.45
CA SER A 48 18.56 21.69 -1.02
C SER A 48 17.32 21.98 -0.18
N ARG A 49 16.57 23.03 -0.55
CA ARG A 49 15.30 23.37 0.09
C ARG A 49 14.26 22.26 -0.05
N ALA A 50 14.08 21.74 -1.26
CA ALA A 50 13.13 20.65 -1.52
C ALA A 50 13.45 19.37 -0.72
N ARG A 51 14.70 19.20 -0.31
CA ARG A 51 15.19 18.11 0.55
C ARG A 51 15.31 18.49 2.03
N GLY A 52 14.70 19.60 2.42
CA GLY A 52 14.54 20.02 3.80
C GLY A 52 15.73 20.70 4.47
N PHE A 53 16.71 21.20 3.71
CA PHE A 53 17.94 21.86 4.23
C PHE A 53 18.78 21.04 5.23
N GLY A 54 18.41 19.76 5.49
CA GLY A 54 19.20 18.85 6.32
C GLY A 54 20.48 18.38 5.62
N ARG A 55 21.15 17.38 6.22
CA ARG A 55 22.41 16.82 5.64
C ARG A 55 22.25 16.39 4.17
N ARG A 56 21.13 15.75 3.85
CA ARG A 56 20.81 15.30 2.50
C ARG A 56 20.69 16.47 1.51
N GLY A 57 20.00 17.54 1.89
CA GLY A 57 19.90 18.78 1.11
C GLY A 57 21.25 19.44 0.92
N THR A 58 22.06 19.52 1.98
CA THR A 58 23.43 20.07 1.92
C THR A 58 24.33 19.28 0.98
N PHE A 59 24.32 17.95 1.04
CA PHE A 59 25.10 17.12 0.11
C PHE A 59 24.63 17.24 -1.34
N ALA A 60 23.33 17.41 -1.58
CA ALA A 60 22.80 17.66 -2.92
C ALA A 60 23.28 19.02 -3.46
N LEU A 61 23.22 20.06 -2.65
CA LEU A 61 23.76 21.39 -2.95
C LEU A 61 25.25 21.31 -3.30
N LEU A 62 26.04 20.70 -2.42
CA LEU A 62 27.46 20.52 -2.62
C LEU A 62 27.80 19.72 -3.87
N THR A 63 26.98 18.72 -4.24
CA THR A 63 27.17 17.95 -5.47
C THR A 63 27.04 18.85 -6.71
N VAL A 64 26.00 19.69 -6.75
CA VAL A 64 25.80 20.62 -7.88
C VAL A 64 26.93 21.65 -7.93
N TYR A 65 27.25 22.23 -6.79
CA TYR A 65 28.27 23.28 -6.71
C TYR A 65 29.68 22.76 -7.02
N LEU A 66 30.01 21.57 -6.55
CA LEU A 66 31.31 20.94 -6.89
C LEU A 66 31.36 20.64 -8.40
N GLY A 67 30.30 20.06 -8.99
CA GLY A 67 30.27 19.72 -10.41
C GLY A 67 30.42 20.94 -11.34
N MET A 68 30.09 22.15 -10.90
CA MET A 68 30.28 23.36 -11.70
C MET A 68 31.58 24.06 -11.42
N VAL A 69 32.02 24.14 -10.15
CA VAL A 69 33.14 24.98 -9.74
C VAL A 69 34.49 24.35 -10.04
N ASP A 70 34.69 23.06 -9.76
CA ASP A 70 35.96 22.39 -10.00
C ASP A 70 36.34 22.34 -11.51
N GLY A 71 35.40 22.04 -12.38
CA GLY A 71 35.59 22.08 -13.83
C GLY A 71 35.89 23.50 -14.33
N TRP A 72 35.18 24.49 -13.77
CA TRP A 72 35.46 25.90 -14.11
C TRP A 72 36.86 26.30 -13.69
N LEU A 73 37.33 25.94 -12.49
CA LEU A 73 38.70 26.20 -12.04
C LEU A 73 39.72 25.55 -12.98
N VAL A 74 39.48 24.29 -13.40
CA VAL A 74 40.32 23.62 -14.41
C VAL A 74 40.33 24.41 -15.70
N SER A 75 39.20 24.92 -16.17
CA SER A 75 39.14 25.72 -17.40
C SER A 75 39.92 27.03 -17.29
N GLU A 76 39.88 27.71 -16.15
CA GLU A 76 40.65 28.94 -15.94
C GLU A 76 42.19 28.69 -15.96
N VAL A 77 42.63 27.59 -15.33
CA VAL A 77 44.04 27.16 -15.41
C VAL A 77 44.46 26.86 -16.86
N LEU A 78 43.64 26.14 -17.61
CA LEU A 78 43.95 25.81 -19.02
C LEU A 78 43.97 27.04 -19.91
N LYS A 79 43.17 28.07 -19.65
CA LYS A 79 43.26 29.37 -20.36
C LYS A 79 44.64 30.00 -20.25
N LEU A 80 45.27 29.94 -19.07
CA LEU A 80 46.60 30.48 -18.84
C LEU A 80 47.69 29.65 -19.57
N VAL A 81 47.44 28.35 -19.80
CA VAL A 81 48.36 27.45 -20.51
C VAL A 81 48.24 27.68 -22.01
N PHE A 82 47.02 27.61 -22.56
CA PHE A 82 46.84 27.65 -24.05
C PHE A 82 46.83 29.05 -24.60
N ARG A 83 46.44 30.05 -23.84
CA ARG A 83 46.43 31.49 -24.20
C ARG A 83 45.84 31.78 -25.57
N ARG A 84 44.81 31.04 -25.99
CA ARG A 84 44.13 31.21 -27.28
C ARG A 84 43.42 32.57 -27.33
N PRO A 85 43.69 33.42 -28.35
CA PRO A 85 42.97 34.67 -28.50
C PRO A 85 41.49 34.41 -28.82
N ARG A 86 40.66 35.34 -28.38
CA ARG A 86 39.22 35.26 -28.64
C ARG A 86 38.86 35.57 -30.09
N PRO A 87 37.71 35.04 -30.63
CA PRO A 87 37.32 35.27 -32.02
C PRO A 87 37.28 36.76 -32.37
N PHE A 88 36.71 37.61 -31.52
CA PHE A 88 36.57 39.05 -31.76
C PHE A 88 37.92 39.82 -31.78
N THR A 89 38.99 39.23 -31.26
CA THR A 89 40.33 39.84 -31.33
C THR A 89 41.18 39.28 -32.47
N ALA A 90 40.85 38.10 -33.00
CA ALA A 90 41.62 37.35 -33.97
C ALA A 90 41.06 37.36 -35.39
N ILE A 91 39.79 37.76 -35.58
CA ILE A 91 39.09 37.80 -36.85
C ILE A 91 38.93 39.26 -37.30
N VAL A 92 39.33 39.57 -38.52
CA VAL A 92 39.24 40.92 -39.09
C VAL A 92 38.40 40.87 -40.36
N PRO A 93 37.38 41.71 -40.53
CA PRO A 93 36.87 42.70 -39.55
C PRO A 93 36.27 42.06 -38.30
N THR A 94 36.36 42.74 -37.15
CA THR A 94 35.86 42.27 -35.86
C THR A 94 34.36 42.05 -35.95
N PRO A 95 33.84 40.82 -35.68
CA PRO A 95 32.41 40.58 -35.68
C PRO A 95 31.71 41.39 -34.58
N ALA A 96 30.52 41.84 -34.81
CA ALA A 96 29.70 42.47 -33.79
C ALA A 96 29.37 41.43 -32.66
N THR A 97 29.59 41.77 -31.41
CA THR A 97 29.28 40.96 -30.25
C THR A 97 27.99 41.48 -29.59
N LEU A 98 27.18 40.56 -29.08
CA LEU A 98 25.93 40.87 -28.38
C LEU A 98 26.11 41.11 -26.87
N ILE A 99 27.37 41.00 -26.42
CA ILE A 99 27.74 41.17 -24.98
C ILE A 99 29.04 41.95 -24.89
N ASP A 100 29.37 42.43 -23.70
CA ASP A 100 30.68 43.03 -23.41
C ASP A 100 31.83 42.06 -23.67
N HIS A 101 32.98 42.56 -24.10
CA HIS A 101 34.16 41.77 -24.46
C HIS A 101 34.84 41.21 -23.21
N PRO A 102 34.84 39.88 -22.98
CA PRO A 102 35.58 39.28 -21.88
C PRO A 102 37.09 39.46 -22.05
N SER A 103 37.80 39.80 -20.98
CA SER A 103 39.26 40.07 -21.00
C SER A 103 40.15 38.82 -20.92
N SER A 104 39.55 37.63 -20.62
CA SER A 104 40.29 36.37 -20.47
C SER A 104 40.48 35.66 -21.82
N PHE A 105 41.40 34.65 -21.88
CA PHE A 105 41.64 33.81 -23.07
C PHE A 105 40.41 32.97 -23.47
N SER A 106 40.39 32.50 -24.75
CA SER A 106 39.23 31.81 -25.33
C SER A 106 39.08 30.34 -24.94
N PHE A 107 40.18 29.59 -24.90
CA PHE A 107 40.17 28.12 -24.74
C PHE A 107 40.59 27.65 -23.36
N PRO A 108 39.82 26.75 -22.78
CA PRO A 108 38.43 26.32 -23.09
C PRO A 108 37.37 27.32 -22.59
N SER A 109 36.10 27.14 -23.01
CA SER A 109 35.00 28.00 -22.56
C SER A 109 34.61 27.70 -21.11
N GLY A 110 34.83 28.68 -20.22
CA GLY A 110 34.49 28.56 -18.79
C GLY A 110 32.99 28.43 -18.54
N ASP A 111 32.15 29.20 -19.25
CA ASP A 111 30.68 29.16 -19.12
C ASP A 111 30.10 27.84 -19.60
N ALA A 112 30.64 27.26 -20.70
CA ALA A 112 30.20 25.93 -21.14
C ALA A 112 30.60 24.85 -20.12
N THR A 113 31.86 24.94 -19.54
CA THR A 113 32.28 24.02 -18.48
C THR A 113 31.40 24.10 -17.28
N PHE A 114 31.10 25.30 -16.82
CA PHE A 114 30.25 25.57 -15.66
C PHE A 114 28.81 25.03 -15.86
N ALA A 115 28.17 25.37 -16.97
CA ALA A 115 26.80 24.99 -17.27
C ALA A 115 26.62 23.47 -17.44
N VAL A 116 27.52 22.82 -18.20
CA VAL A 116 27.45 21.36 -18.41
C VAL A 116 27.78 20.62 -17.12
N GLY A 117 28.79 21.06 -16.35
CA GLY A 117 29.15 20.48 -15.06
C GLY A 117 27.97 20.56 -14.06
N ALA A 118 27.36 21.73 -13.95
CA ALA A 118 26.15 21.91 -13.13
C ALA A 118 24.99 21.01 -13.58
N ALA A 119 24.70 20.98 -14.89
CA ALA A 119 23.60 20.19 -15.43
C ALA A 119 23.76 18.68 -15.19
N VAL A 120 24.98 18.15 -15.40
CA VAL A 120 25.27 16.74 -15.17
C VAL A 120 25.20 16.39 -13.68
N ALA A 121 25.79 17.23 -12.82
CA ALA A 121 25.69 17.05 -11.38
C ALA A 121 24.25 17.16 -10.87
N LEU A 122 23.48 18.14 -11.35
CA LEU A 122 22.06 18.31 -11.06
C LEU A 122 21.24 17.08 -11.48
N GLY A 123 21.47 16.55 -12.68
CA GLY A 123 20.82 15.35 -13.19
C GLY A 123 21.07 14.12 -12.33
N SER A 124 22.21 14.04 -11.62
CA SER A 124 22.55 12.95 -10.72
C SER A 124 21.79 13.01 -9.38
N VAL A 125 21.51 14.22 -8.88
CA VAL A 125 20.82 14.44 -7.61
C VAL A 125 19.32 14.72 -7.78
N ALA A 126 18.87 15.16 -8.95
CA ALA A 126 17.47 15.44 -9.26
C ALA A 126 17.09 14.91 -10.65
N PRO A 127 16.95 13.59 -10.85
CA PRO A 127 16.77 12.95 -12.15
C PRO A 127 15.58 13.49 -12.99
N ARG A 128 14.52 13.98 -12.34
CA ARG A 128 13.35 14.59 -13.01
C ARG A 128 13.71 15.88 -13.76
N TRP A 129 14.73 16.61 -13.30
CA TRP A 129 15.19 17.87 -13.88
C TRP A 129 16.33 17.72 -14.88
N ARG A 130 16.83 16.48 -15.11
CA ARG A 130 18.02 16.26 -15.95
C ARG A 130 17.87 16.77 -17.38
N TRP A 131 16.73 16.51 -18.03
CA TRP A 131 16.53 16.92 -19.40
C TRP A 131 16.36 18.42 -19.56
N PRO A 132 15.53 19.13 -18.77
CA PRO A 132 15.53 20.59 -18.74
C PRO A 132 16.92 21.19 -18.49
N ALA A 133 17.69 20.63 -17.55
CA ALA A 133 19.05 21.08 -17.27
C ALA A 133 19.99 20.88 -18.45
N TYR A 134 19.97 19.71 -19.10
CA TYR A 134 20.79 19.44 -20.27
C TYR A 134 20.44 20.32 -21.46
N LEU A 135 19.17 20.55 -21.72
CA LEU A 135 18.71 21.45 -22.77
C LEU A 135 19.15 22.90 -22.51
N PHE A 136 19.07 23.36 -21.27
CA PHE A 136 19.54 24.70 -20.92
C PHE A 136 21.07 24.81 -21.01
N ALA A 137 21.85 23.81 -20.56
CA ALA A 137 23.29 23.79 -20.73
C ALA A 137 23.73 23.79 -22.20
N LEU A 138 23.02 23.05 -23.06
CA LEU A 138 23.22 23.06 -24.50
C LEU A 138 22.93 24.46 -25.11
N ALA A 139 21.83 25.09 -24.64
CA ALA A 139 21.51 26.45 -25.06
C ALA A 139 22.63 27.46 -24.65
N VAL A 140 23.20 27.31 -23.45
CA VAL A 140 24.36 28.10 -23.00
C VAL A 140 25.58 27.83 -23.90
N CYS A 141 25.85 26.57 -24.25
CA CYS A 141 26.93 26.21 -25.17
C CYS A 141 26.76 26.89 -26.53
N PHE A 142 25.56 26.85 -27.09
CA PHE A 142 25.24 27.55 -28.36
C PHE A 142 25.38 29.06 -28.21
N GLU A 143 24.86 29.62 -27.14
CA GLU A 143 24.92 31.06 -26.83
C GLU A 143 26.32 31.58 -26.79
N ARG A 144 27.31 30.87 -26.18
CA ARG A 144 28.71 31.30 -26.11
C ARG A 144 29.39 31.49 -27.48
N VAL A 145 28.98 30.70 -28.48
CA VAL A 145 29.42 30.88 -29.88
C VAL A 145 28.63 32.01 -30.53
N ALA A 146 27.33 32.04 -30.36
CA ALA A 146 26.43 32.98 -31.00
C ALA A 146 26.65 34.44 -30.59
N VAL A 147 27.03 34.68 -29.32
CA VAL A 147 27.43 36.04 -28.86
C VAL A 147 28.83 36.45 -29.33
N GLY A 148 29.54 35.58 -30.03
CA GLY A 148 30.89 35.88 -30.56
C GLY A 148 32.06 35.71 -29.57
N ALA A 149 31.82 35.16 -28.38
CA ALA A 149 32.81 35.07 -27.30
C ALA A 149 33.81 33.91 -27.46
N HIS A 150 33.41 32.80 -28.08
CA HIS A 150 34.20 31.58 -28.18
C HIS A 150 34.06 30.88 -29.53
N TYR A 151 35.07 30.13 -29.93
CA TYR A 151 35.03 29.20 -31.05
C TYR A 151 34.19 27.93 -30.62
N PRO A 152 33.59 27.22 -31.59
CA PRO A 152 32.92 25.94 -31.30
C PRO A 152 33.79 24.92 -30.58
N SER A 153 35.07 24.82 -30.92
CA SER A 153 36.04 23.92 -30.25
C SER A 153 36.30 24.30 -28.79
N ASP A 154 36.28 25.59 -28.44
CA ASP A 154 36.46 26.06 -27.07
C ASP A 154 35.27 25.61 -26.20
N VAL A 155 34.06 25.69 -26.78
CA VAL A 155 32.81 25.29 -26.13
C VAL A 155 32.75 23.75 -25.98
N LEU A 156 33.13 23.02 -27.02
CA LEU A 156 33.19 21.56 -26.97
C LEU A 156 34.17 21.07 -25.91
N ALA A 157 35.36 21.63 -25.85
CA ALA A 157 36.34 21.31 -24.81
C ALA A 157 35.84 21.66 -23.41
N GLY A 158 35.20 22.82 -23.26
CA GLY A 158 34.55 23.20 -22.00
C GLY A 158 33.45 22.25 -21.60
N ALA A 159 32.60 21.84 -22.52
CA ALA A 159 31.51 20.87 -22.26
C ALA A 159 32.04 19.51 -21.82
N VAL A 160 33.13 19.02 -22.42
CA VAL A 160 33.76 17.75 -22.01
C VAL A 160 34.32 17.85 -20.60
N ILE A 161 35.07 18.93 -20.28
CA ILE A 161 35.58 19.15 -18.93
C ILE A 161 34.44 19.23 -17.91
N GLY A 162 33.38 19.99 -18.21
CA GLY A 162 32.22 20.10 -17.37
C GLY A 162 31.49 18.74 -17.15
N ALA A 163 31.35 17.95 -18.21
CA ALA A 163 30.76 16.62 -18.09
C ALA A 163 31.60 15.71 -17.17
N ILE A 164 32.89 15.69 -17.30
CA ILE A 164 33.81 14.92 -16.42
C ILE A 164 33.65 15.38 -14.97
N SER A 165 33.67 16.69 -14.72
CA SER A 165 33.49 17.29 -13.40
C SER A 165 32.11 16.92 -12.79
N GLY A 166 31.03 17.11 -13.56
CA GLY A 166 29.70 16.77 -13.12
C GLY A 166 29.50 15.28 -12.81
N LEU A 167 30.22 14.38 -13.52
CA LEU A 167 30.20 12.93 -13.24
C LEU A 167 31.07 12.56 -12.03
N ALA A 168 32.13 13.32 -11.77
CA ALA A 168 33.05 13.12 -10.63
C ALA A 168 32.44 13.61 -9.30
N ALA A 169 31.68 14.71 -9.32
CA ALA A 169 31.13 15.35 -8.14
C ALA A 169 30.32 14.41 -7.23
N PRO A 170 29.37 13.57 -7.72
CA PRO A 170 28.66 12.62 -6.86
C PRO A 170 29.58 11.62 -6.16
N ARG A 171 30.64 11.18 -6.83
CA ARG A 171 31.66 10.28 -6.25
C ARG A 171 32.47 10.95 -5.14
N ALA A 172 32.90 12.20 -5.37
CA ALA A 172 33.62 12.99 -4.36
C ALA A 172 32.73 13.23 -3.13
N ILE A 173 31.46 13.54 -3.32
CA ILE A 173 30.51 13.72 -2.23
C ILE A 173 30.21 12.38 -1.51
N ALA A 174 30.18 11.26 -2.21
CA ALA A 174 30.05 9.95 -1.56
C ALA A 174 31.24 9.65 -0.64
N LEU A 175 32.48 9.98 -1.08
CA LEU A 175 33.65 9.88 -0.23
C LEU A 175 33.62 10.84 0.98
N LEU A 176 33.11 12.06 0.79
CA LEU A 176 32.92 13.02 1.88
C LEU A 176 31.91 12.51 2.90
N ARG A 177 30.77 11.93 2.45
CA ARG A 177 29.77 11.33 3.34
C ARG A 177 30.36 10.28 4.27
N ARG A 178 31.31 9.48 3.80
CA ARG A 178 31.97 8.46 4.62
C ARG A 178 32.88 9.06 5.69
N ARG A 179 33.32 10.30 5.54
CA ARG A 179 34.22 10.99 6.47
C ARG A 179 33.54 11.92 7.47
N VAL A 180 32.27 12.27 7.24
CA VAL A 180 31.52 13.06 8.23
C VAL A 180 31.11 12.17 9.41
N ARG A 181 30.90 12.82 10.56
CA ARG A 181 30.50 12.11 11.77
C ARG A 181 29.05 11.62 11.67
N TRP A 182 28.84 10.32 11.87
CA TRP A 182 27.53 9.69 11.93
C TRP A 182 27.31 9.04 13.28
N ARG A 183 26.09 9.11 13.80
CA ARG A 183 25.62 8.28 14.90
C ARG A 183 24.89 7.08 14.30
N VAL A 184 25.39 5.88 14.61
CA VAL A 184 24.92 4.63 14.01
C VAL A 184 24.22 3.80 15.07
N PHE A 185 22.91 3.61 14.87
CA PHE A 185 22.08 2.76 15.70
C PHE A 185 22.04 1.38 15.06
N VAL A 186 22.66 0.40 15.67
CA VAL A 186 22.62 -0.99 15.23
C VAL A 186 21.57 -1.70 16.07
N VAL A 187 20.47 -2.10 15.43
CA VAL A 187 19.34 -2.76 16.09
C VAL A 187 19.36 -4.24 15.76
N PRO A 188 19.79 -5.11 16.69
CA PRO A 188 19.70 -6.55 16.49
C PRO A 188 18.24 -6.98 16.56
N HIS A 189 17.84 -7.79 15.59
CA HIS A 189 16.47 -8.26 15.46
C HIS A 189 16.41 -9.60 14.71
N THR A 190 15.24 -10.20 14.64
CA THR A 190 14.90 -11.24 13.68
C THR A 190 13.60 -10.84 13.00
N HIS A 191 13.40 -11.18 11.73
CA HIS A 191 12.08 -11.29 11.12
C HIS A 191 11.63 -12.76 11.25
N TRP A 192 10.43 -12.99 11.76
CA TRP A 192 9.97 -14.33 12.04
C TRP A 192 8.62 -14.59 11.33
N ASP A 193 8.69 -15.24 10.17
CA ASP A 193 7.49 -15.78 9.56
C ASP A 193 6.99 -16.96 10.37
N ARG A 194 5.71 -16.93 10.71
CA ARG A 194 5.09 -18.01 11.47
C ARG A 194 4.90 -19.25 10.62
N GLU A 195 4.66 -19.06 9.33
CA GLU A 195 4.49 -20.07 8.28
C GLU A 195 4.75 -19.41 6.92
N TRP A 196 5.49 -20.08 6.03
CA TRP A 196 5.83 -19.58 4.68
C TRP A 196 6.39 -20.70 3.80
N GLU A 197 7.73 -20.86 3.72
CA GLU A 197 8.42 -21.93 2.99
C GLU A 197 8.40 -23.26 3.75
N GLU A 198 8.00 -23.22 5.01
CA GLU A 198 7.74 -24.36 5.88
C GLU A 198 6.44 -24.13 6.66
N ARG A 199 5.86 -25.21 7.19
CA ARG A 199 4.66 -25.15 8.02
C ARG A 199 4.97 -24.58 9.40
N PHE A 200 3.93 -24.09 10.07
CA PHE A 200 4.00 -23.51 11.41
C PHE A 200 4.79 -24.38 12.41
N GLU A 201 4.49 -25.66 12.50
CA GLU A 201 5.18 -26.54 13.48
C GLU A 201 6.68 -26.69 13.18
N SER A 202 7.10 -26.69 11.90
CA SER A 202 8.50 -26.74 11.52
C SER A 202 9.24 -25.45 11.95
N TYR A 203 8.64 -24.29 11.67
CA TYR A 203 9.22 -23.03 12.12
C TYR A 203 9.22 -22.92 13.65
N ARG A 204 8.14 -23.34 14.33
CA ARG A 204 8.09 -23.35 15.79
C ARG A 204 9.18 -24.24 16.42
N ALA A 205 9.49 -25.39 15.81
CA ALA A 205 10.58 -26.25 16.26
C ALA A 205 11.96 -25.57 16.20
N ARG A 206 12.13 -24.59 15.29
CA ARG A 206 13.34 -23.75 15.21
C ARG A 206 13.26 -22.53 16.14
N LEU A 207 12.08 -21.92 16.29
CA LEU A 207 11.83 -20.76 17.13
C LEU A 207 12.19 -21.04 18.60
N VAL A 208 11.70 -22.16 19.13
CA VAL A 208 11.84 -22.47 20.56
C VAL A 208 13.31 -22.49 21.03
N PRO A 209 14.24 -23.25 20.40
CA PRO A 209 15.64 -23.20 20.79
C PRO A 209 16.32 -21.85 20.48
N MET A 210 15.90 -21.14 19.42
CA MET A 210 16.42 -19.81 19.13
C MET A 210 16.10 -18.81 20.24
N VAL A 211 14.85 -18.76 20.70
CA VAL A 211 14.44 -17.88 21.80
C VAL A 211 15.18 -18.25 23.10
N SER A 212 15.29 -19.54 23.41
CA SER A 212 16.05 -19.98 24.61
C SER A 212 17.51 -19.50 24.58
N ARG A 213 18.22 -19.63 23.44
CA ARG A 213 19.59 -19.10 23.28
C ARG A 213 19.66 -17.58 23.35
N LEU A 214 18.65 -16.87 22.81
CA LEU A 214 18.54 -15.40 22.92
C LEU A 214 18.40 -14.97 24.39
N LEU A 215 17.55 -15.64 25.17
CA LEU A 215 17.39 -15.34 26.60
C LEU A 215 18.70 -15.55 27.33
N ASP A 216 19.39 -16.68 27.07
CA ASP A 216 20.69 -16.97 27.67
C ASP A 216 21.75 -15.91 27.30
N LEU A 217 21.77 -15.44 26.05
CA LEU A 217 22.67 -14.38 25.59
C LEU A 217 22.41 -13.07 26.33
N LEU A 218 21.14 -12.65 26.37
CA LEU A 218 20.75 -11.40 27.02
C LEU A 218 21.02 -11.40 28.53
N GLU A 219 20.86 -12.54 29.20
CA GLU A 219 21.15 -12.64 30.62
C GLU A 219 22.65 -12.68 30.93
N ARG A 220 23.42 -13.38 30.09
CA ARG A 220 24.86 -13.60 30.30
C ARG A 220 25.73 -12.40 29.95
N ASP A 221 25.34 -11.67 28.86
CA ASP A 221 26.17 -10.62 28.30
C ASP A 221 25.51 -9.22 28.36
N PRO A 222 25.86 -8.37 29.33
CA PRO A 222 25.36 -7.01 29.42
C PRO A 222 25.78 -6.10 28.24
N SER A 223 26.86 -6.43 27.53
CA SER A 223 27.34 -5.66 26.39
C SER A 223 26.42 -5.82 25.15
N PHE A 224 25.71 -6.97 25.07
CA PHE A 224 24.62 -7.18 24.12
C PHE A 224 23.35 -6.49 24.66
N ARG A 225 23.28 -5.16 24.48
CA ARG A 225 22.37 -4.28 25.22
C ARG A 225 20.89 -4.61 25.05
N SER A 226 20.44 -4.93 23.83
CA SER A 226 19.02 -5.16 23.55
C SER A 226 18.82 -6.00 22.30
N PHE A 227 17.62 -6.57 22.17
CA PHE A 227 17.13 -7.27 20.97
C PHE A 227 15.69 -6.92 20.69
N THR A 228 15.35 -6.69 19.40
CA THR A 228 13.98 -6.43 18.94
C THR A 228 13.39 -7.69 18.33
N PHE A 229 12.33 -8.23 18.97
CA PHE A 229 11.67 -9.43 18.50
C PHE A 229 10.57 -9.09 17.49
N ASP A 230 10.95 -8.70 16.27
CA ASP A 230 10.14 -8.56 15.05
C ASP A 230 8.90 -7.65 15.12
N GLY A 231 8.70 -6.86 16.13
CA GLY A 231 7.49 -6.02 16.26
C GLY A 231 6.18 -6.78 16.52
N GLN A 232 6.18 -8.12 16.60
CA GLN A 232 5.01 -8.96 16.85
C GLN A 232 5.14 -9.74 18.17
N THR A 233 4.00 -10.20 18.71
CA THR A 233 3.96 -10.90 20.00
C THR A 233 3.68 -12.38 19.89
N ILE A 234 3.07 -12.84 18.80
CA ILE A 234 2.62 -14.22 18.64
C ILE A 234 3.79 -15.22 18.74
N ALA A 235 4.97 -14.87 18.20
CA ALA A 235 6.13 -15.75 18.26
C ALA A 235 6.60 -16.02 19.69
N ILE A 236 6.46 -15.03 20.60
CA ILE A 236 6.73 -15.24 22.03
C ILE A 236 5.71 -16.17 22.67
N GLU A 237 4.43 -16.06 22.31
CA GLU A 237 3.39 -17.00 22.77
C GLU A 237 3.63 -18.41 22.22
N ASP A 238 3.97 -18.54 20.92
CA ASP A 238 4.31 -19.84 20.30
C ASP A 238 5.52 -20.53 21.00
N HIS A 239 6.50 -19.73 21.48
CA HIS A 239 7.59 -20.23 22.33
C HIS A 239 7.09 -20.69 23.71
N LEU A 240 6.30 -19.84 24.39
CA LEU A 240 5.81 -20.11 25.74
C LEU A 240 4.81 -21.27 25.81
N GLU A 241 4.13 -21.62 24.73
CA GLU A 241 3.34 -22.87 24.67
C GLU A 241 4.21 -24.13 24.85
N LYS A 242 5.49 -24.07 24.47
CA LYS A 242 6.46 -25.16 24.61
C LYS A 242 7.37 -25.03 25.83
N ARG A 243 7.66 -23.79 26.24
CA ARG A 243 8.59 -23.45 27.32
C ARG A 243 7.96 -22.42 28.27
N PRO A 244 6.87 -22.79 28.99
CA PRO A 244 6.18 -21.86 29.90
C PRO A 244 7.07 -21.35 31.02
N GLU A 245 8.12 -22.11 31.39
CA GLU A 245 9.11 -21.74 32.41
C GLU A 245 9.96 -20.52 32.02
N ASP A 246 10.07 -20.17 30.73
CA ASP A 246 10.84 -19.01 30.28
C ASP A 246 10.08 -17.68 30.47
N ARG A 247 8.78 -17.71 30.84
CA ARG A 247 7.96 -16.51 31.05
C ARG A 247 8.58 -15.49 32.01
N PRO A 248 9.05 -15.84 33.21
CA PRO A 248 9.65 -14.86 34.12
C PRO A 248 10.92 -14.21 33.55
N ARG A 249 11.71 -14.95 32.76
CA ARG A 249 12.92 -14.45 32.10
C ARG A 249 12.54 -13.37 31.05
N ILE A 250 11.55 -13.67 30.21
CA ILE A 250 11.03 -12.75 29.22
C ILE A 250 10.50 -11.47 29.89
N GLU A 251 9.70 -11.61 30.96
CA GLU A 251 9.17 -10.48 31.72
C GLU A 251 10.28 -9.60 32.31
N ALA A 252 11.33 -10.21 32.87
CA ALA A 252 12.47 -9.48 33.42
C ALA A 252 13.21 -8.69 32.33
N LEU A 253 13.47 -9.30 31.18
CA LEU A 253 14.18 -8.68 30.06
C LEU A 253 13.35 -7.57 29.39
N VAL A 254 12.03 -7.74 29.27
CA VAL A 254 11.14 -6.71 28.73
C VAL A 254 11.08 -5.49 29.67
N ARG A 255 10.94 -5.71 30.99
CA ARG A 255 10.97 -4.63 32.00
C ARG A 255 12.32 -3.91 32.06
N ALA A 256 13.41 -4.64 31.83
CA ALA A 256 14.77 -4.08 31.78
C ALA A 256 15.09 -3.38 30.45
N GLU A 257 14.15 -3.32 29.51
CA GLU A 257 14.32 -2.75 28.15
C GLU A 257 15.47 -3.42 27.36
N ARG A 258 15.68 -4.72 27.59
CA ARG A 258 16.64 -5.55 26.88
C ARG A 258 16.02 -6.43 25.82
N LEU A 259 14.72 -6.73 25.93
CA LEU A 259 13.91 -7.42 24.91
C LEU A 259 12.72 -6.55 24.56
N PHE A 260 12.59 -6.19 23.28
CA PHE A 260 11.48 -5.40 22.74
C PHE A 260 10.52 -6.30 21.98
N VAL A 261 9.23 -6.25 22.33
CA VAL A 261 8.17 -7.09 21.75
C VAL A 261 6.94 -6.25 21.37
N GLY A 262 6.20 -6.67 20.35
CA GLY A 262 5.02 -5.98 19.89
C GLY A 262 5.33 -4.67 19.14
N PRO A 263 4.35 -3.81 18.87
CA PRO A 263 2.97 -3.78 19.40
C PRO A 263 1.95 -4.64 18.63
N TRP A 264 2.32 -5.23 17.53
CA TRP A 264 1.45 -6.08 16.75
C TRP A 264 1.26 -7.45 17.43
N TYR A 265 0.10 -8.09 17.20
CA TYR A 265 -0.07 -9.50 17.51
C TYR A 265 0.64 -10.37 16.46
N VAL A 266 0.35 -10.09 15.17
CA VAL A 266 1.02 -10.68 14.00
C VAL A 266 1.41 -9.57 13.02
N LEU A 267 2.44 -9.77 12.20
CA LEU A 267 2.77 -8.87 11.09
C LEU A 267 1.85 -9.18 9.89
N ALA A 268 0.67 -8.57 9.90
CA ALA A 268 -0.33 -8.73 8.85
C ALA A 268 0.08 -8.06 7.54
N ASP A 269 -0.40 -8.57 6.39
CA ASP A 269 -0.46 -7.72 5.20
C ASP A 269 -1.50 -6.62 5.41
N ASN A 270 -1.02 -5.39 5.46
CA ASN A 270 -1.82 -4.23 5.85
C ASN A 270 -2.86 -3.80 4.80
N LEU A 271 -2.74 -4.29 3.55
CA LEU A 271 -3.66 -3.96 2.46
C LEU A 271 -4.79 -4.99 2.32
N LEU A 272 -4.55 -6.25 2.69
CA LEU A 272 -5.52 -7.33 2.50
C LEU A 272 -6.51 -7.49 3.65
N VAL A 273 -6.15 -7.06 4.86
CA VAL A 273 -7.01 -7.14 6.05
C VAL A 273 -7.86 -5.88 6.21
N SER A 274 -9.02 -6.00 6.87
CA SER A 274 -9.88 -4.84 7.14
C SER A 274 -9.25 -3.86 8.14
N GLY A 275 -9.74 -2.62 8.16
CA GLY A 275 -9.30 -1.63 9.15
C GLY A 275 -9.56 -2.10 10.59
N GLU A 276 -10.69 -2.77 10.86
CA GLU A 276 -10.97 -3.34 12.18
C GLU A 276 -10.01 -4.48 12.54
N SER A 277 -9.62 -5.30 11.58
CA SER A 277 -8.59 -6.33 11.80
C SER A 277 -7.25 -5.73 12.21
N LEU A 278 -6.84 -4.60 11.63
CA LEU A 278 -5.66 -3.85 12.08
C LEU A 278 -5.81 -3.37 13.54
N VAL A 279 -6.98 -2.82 13.88
CA VAL A 279 -7.27 -2.38 15.26
C VAL A 279 -7.24 -3.57 16.23
N ARG A 280 -7.88 -4.71 15.90
CA ARG A 280 -7.85 -5.93 16.73
C ARG A 280 -6.44 -6.49 16.89
N ASN A 281 -5.65 -6.44 15.83
CA ASN A 281 -4.24 -6.86 15.84
C ASN A 281 -3.41 -6.03 16.84
N PHE A 282 -3.53 -4.70 16.79
CA PHE A 282 -2.87 -3.83 17.77
C PHE A 282 -3.41 -4.01 19.20
N GLN A 283 -4.73 -4.15 19.37
CA GLN A 283 -5.34 -4.38 20.69
C GLN A 283 -4.82 -5.67 21.32
N GLU A 284 -4.79 -6.77 20.56
CA GLU A 284 -4.31 -8.06 21.08
C GLU A 284 -2.80 -8.06 21.29
N GLY A 285 -2.00 -7.54 20.34
CA GLY A 285 -0.55 -7.45 20.48
C GLY A 285 -0.13 -6.59 21.67
N SER A 286 -0.75 -5.42 21.84
CA SER A 286 -0.49 -4.56 23.01
C SER A 286 -0.87 -5.23 24.33
N ARG A 287 -1.96 -6.00 24.37
CA ARG A 287 -2.39 -6.75 25.57
C ARG A 287 -1.38 -7.85 25.91
N VAL A 288 -0.96 -8.62 24.90
CA VAL A 288 0.04 -9.69 25.10
C VAL A 288 1.36 -9.10 25.58
N ALA A 289 1.86 -8.05 24.92
CA ALA A 289 3.10 -7.38 25.31
C ALA A 289 3.02 -6.78 26.73
N ALA A 290 1.89 -6.19 27.11
CA ALA A 290 1.65 -5.65 28.45
C ALA A 290 1.71 -6.74 29.53
N SER A 291 1.35 -7.99 29.21
CA SER A 291 1.48 -9.12 30.14
C SER A 291 2.92 -9.48 30.47
N PHE A 292 3.88 -9.05 29.66
CA PHE A 292 5.32 -9.18 29.90
C PHE A 292 5.94 -7.92 30.52
N GLY A 293 5.22 -6.81 30.54
CA GLY A 293 5.66 -5.53 31.07
C GLY A 293 5.17 -4.35 30.22
N ARG A 294 5.60 -4.27 28.97
CA ARG A 294 5.15 -3.23 28.06
C ARG A 294 5.29 -3.63 26.58
N ALA A 295 4.56 -2.97 25.71
CA ALA A 295 4.80 -3.02 24.26
C ALA A 295 5.91 -2.06 23.84
N MET A 296 6.64 -2.39 22.78
CA MET A 296 7.52 -1.47 22.08
C MET A 296 6.69 -0.28 21.54
N ARG A 297 7.24 0.96 21.64
CA ARG A 297 6.55 2.20 21.28
C ARG A 297 6.80 2.64 19.82
N VAL A 298 7.18 1.72 18.97
CA VAL A 298 7.43 1.94 17.55
C VAL A 298 6.60 0.94 16.75
N GLY A 299 5.83 1.43 15.79
CA GLY A 299 5.14 0.59 14.82
C GLY A 299 6.16 0.03 13.83
N TYR A 300 6.84 -1.06 14.15
CA TYR A 300 7.80 -1.72 13.26
C TYR A 300 7.13 -2.82 12.46
N VAL A 301 7.31 -2.79 11.16
CA VAL A 301 6.93 -3.85 10.23
C VAL A 301 8.06 -4.11 9.25
N ALA A 302 8.60 -5.33 9.27
CA ALA A 302 9.72 -5.71 8.43
C ALA A 302 9.29 -5.82 6.97
N ASP A 303 8.33 -6.66 6.66
CA ASP A 303 8.08 -7.17 5.31
C ASP A 303 6.68 -7.00 4.70
N PRO A 304 5.60 -6.51 5.35
CA PRO A 304 4.29 -6.32 4.73
C PRO A 304 4.34 -5.61 3.38
N PHE A 305 3.49 -6.04 2.43
CA PHE A 305 3.58 -5.70 1.00
C PHE A 305 2.85 -4.41 0.63
N GLY A 306 2.94 -3.41 1.50
CA GLY A 306 2.37 -2.08 1.34
C GLY A 306 1.60 -1.61 2.56
N HIS A 307 1.25 -0.33 2.55
CA HIS A 307 0.68 0.33 3.73
C HIS A 307 -0.48 1.24 3.34
N PRO A 308 -1.67 1.08 3.96
CA PRO A 308 -2.83 1.94 3.69
C PRO A 308 -2.59 3.36 4.22
N GLY A 309 -3.16 4.33 3.52
CA GLY A 309 -3.00 5.74 3.87
C GLY A 309 -3.50 6.10 5.28
N GLN A 310 -4.39 5.31 5.86
CA GLN A 310 -4.92 5.51 7.22
C GLN A 310 -4.01 4.94 8.34
N MET A 311 -2.93 4.27 8.01
CA MET A 311 -2.02 3.71 9.03
C MET A 311 -1.50 4.75 10.03
N PRO A 312 -1.12 6.00 9.65
CA PRO A 312 -0.73 7.00 10.63
C PRO A 312 -1.83 7.31 11.65
N GLN A 313 -3.11 7.38 11.22
CA GLN A 313 -4.23 7.59 12.14
C GLN A 313 -4.41 6.40 13.08
N VAL A 314 -4.32 5.16 12.57
CA VAL A 314 -4.39 3.96 13.41
C VAL A 314 -3.28 3.95 14.45
N LEU A 315 -2.03 4.18 14.06
CA LEU A 315 -0.89 4.26 14.99
C LEU A 315 -1.11 5.32 16.06
N ARG A 316 -1.54 6.53 15.67
CA ARG A 316 -1.84 7.62 16.60
C ARG A 316 -2.95 7.25 17.57
N GLY A 317 -3.98 6.56 17.09
CA GLY A 317 -5.07 6.06 17.94
C GLY A 317 -4.61 5.05 19.00
N PHE A 318 -3.44 4.43 18.84
CA PHE A 318 -2.76 3.60 19.85
C PHE A 318 -1.66 4.35 20.62
N GLY A 319 -1.44 5.64 20.35
CA GLY A 319 -0.41 6.44 21.00
C GLY A 319 1.00 6.27 20.40
N TYR A 320 1.12 5.63 19.23
CA TYR A 320 2.40 5.48 18.53
C TYR A 320 2.65 6.68 17.60
N GLY A 321 3.83 7.28 17.73
CA GLY A 321 4.25 8.42 16.88
C GLY A 321 5.30 8.09 15.84
N THR A 322 5.72 6.82 15.76
CA THR A 322 6.81 6.38 14.86
C THR A 322 6.45 5.10 14.13
N TYR A 323 6.84 5.03 12.86
CA TYR A 323 6.66 3.86 12.01
C TYR A 323 7.94 3.53 11.26
N VAL A 324 8.42 2.28 11.34
CA VAL A 324 9.62 1.80 10.64
C VAL A 324 9.22 0.66 9.71
N PHE A 325 9.58 0.75 8.43
CA PHE A 325 9.12 -0.18 7.40
C PHE A 325 10.11 -0.27 6.22
N SER A 326 9.97 -1.31 5.39
CA SER A 326 10.91 -1.61 4.31
C SER A 326 10.37 -1.39 2.90
N ARG A 327 9.09 -1.66 2.62
CA ARG A 327 8.52 -1.70 1.27
C ARG A 327 7.58 -0.53 1.02
N GLY A 328 7.36 -0.19 -0.27
CA GLY A 328 6.25 0.65 -0.70
C GLY A 328 6.61 2.04 -1.19
N VAL A 329 7.83 2.53 -0.99
CA VAL A 329 8.26 3.87 -1.43
C VAL A 329 8.61 3.86 -2.93
N GLY A 330 8.08 4.83 -3.66
CA GLY A 330 8.30 5.05 -5.08
C GLY A 330 9.41 6.08 -5.40
N ASP A 331 9.23 6.78 -6.51
CA ASP A 331 10.18 7.82 -6.96
C ASP A 331 10.33 8.99 -5.99
N GLU A 332 9.31 9.26 -5.19
CA GLU A 332 9.32 10.28 -4.13
C GLU A 332 10.40 10.05 -3.09
N GLY A 333 10.86 8.81 -2.89
CA GLY A 333 11.97 8.48 -1.98
C GLY A 333 13.27 9.25 -2.28
N GLU A 334 13.48 9.64 -3.54
CA GLU A 334 14.61 10.53 -3.90
C GLU A 334 14.46 11.95 -3.33
N ASP A 335 13.24 12.38 -3.09
CA ASP A 335 12.95 13.71 -2.55
C ASP A 335 12.76 13.70 -1.03
N ILE A 336 12.01 12.74 -0.50
CA ILE A 336 11.68 12.68 0.94
C ILE A 336 12.80 12.11 1.82
N GLY A 337 13.65 11.21 1.29
CA GLY A 337 14.72 10.55 2.06
C GLY A 337 14.24 9.35 2.86
N ALA A 338 15.07 8.91 3.82
CA ALA A 338 14.76 7.76 4.66
C ALA A 338 13.79 8.11 5.79
N GLU A 339 13.96 9.27 6.43
CA GLU A 339 13.08 9.75 7.50
C GLU A 339 12.19 10.87 6.96
N PHE A 340 10.87 10.75 7.15
CA PHE A 340 9.89 11.75 6.71
C PHE A 340 8.66 11.74 7.60
N MET A 341 7.85 12.79 7.55
CA MET A 341 6.53 12.78 8.18
C MET A 341 5.55 12.10 7.24
N TRP A 342 4.97 10.98 7.66
CA TRP A 342 3.90 10.33 6.91
C TRP A 342 2.54 10.82 7.41
N GLU A 343 1.73 11.31 6.48
CA GLU A 343 0.46 11.95 6.75
C GLU A 343 -0.70 11.09 6.23
N ALA A 344 -1.63 10.75 7.12
CA ALA A 344 -2.89 10.15 6.73
C ALA A 344 -3.80 11.17 6.04
N PRO A 345 -4.80 10.73 5.23
CA PRO A 345 -5.81 11.62 4.68
C PRO A 345 -6.60 12.40 5.75
N SER A 346 -6.70 11.90 6.97
CA SER A 346 -7.27 12.60 8.14
C SER A 346 -6.41 13.76 8.65
N GLY A 347 -5.15 13.86 8.22
CA GLY A 347 -4.16 14.83 8.70
C GLY A 347 -3.32 14.36 9.88
N ASP A 348 -3.55 13.16 10.40
CA ASP A 348 -2.69 12.55 11.42
C ASP A 348 -1.30 12.25 10.86
N ARG A 349 -0.26 12.44 11.69
CA ARG A 349 1.14 12.32 11.26
C ARG A 349 1.94 11.42 12.19
N VAL A 350 2.84 10.65 11.59
CA VAL A 350 3.88 9.88 12.31
C VAL A 350 5.25 10.12 11.69
N LEU A 351 6.30 10.00 12.49
CA LEU A 351 7.66 9.90 11.97
C LEU A 351 7.82 8.53 11.30
N ALA A 352 7.94 8.52 9.99
CA ALA A 352 8.20 7.32 9.22
C ALA A 352 9.69 7.17 8.93
N THR A 353 10.22 5.95 9.05
CA THR A 353 11.58 5.59 8.64
C THR A 353 11.52 4.46 7.62
N HIS A 354 11.92 4.77 6.39
CA HIS A 354 12.03 3.80 5.32
C HIS A 354 13.40 3.12 5.35
N LEU A 355 13.42 1.82 5.54
CA LEU A 355 14.61 0.97 5.47
C LEU A 355 15.02 0.77 4.00
N VAL A 356 15.65 1.78 3.40
CA VAL A 356 15.93 1.87 1.95
C VAL A 356 16.71 0.66 1.42
N THR A 357 17.58 0.08 2.23
CA THR A 357 18.38 -1.08 1.85
C THR A 357 17.78 -2.42 2.23
N HIS A 358 16.90 -2.49 3.15
CA HIS A 358 16.21 -3.63 3.74
C HIS A 358 16.27 -3.65 5.27
N TYR A 359 15.44 -4.50 5.90
CA TYR A 359 15.56 -4.82 7.33
C TYR A 359 16.79 -5.68 7.65
N ALA A 360 17.55 -6.13 6.65
CA ALA A 360 18.83 -6.83 6.81
C ALA A 360 20.07 -5.93 6.59
N SER A 361 19.91 -4.61 6.75
CA SER A 361 20.97 -3.64 6.41
C SER A 361 22.24 -3.78 7.26
N GLY A 362 22.15 -4.30 8.46
CA GLY A 362 23.24 -4.58 9.38
C GLY A 362 23.88 -5.97 9.25
N LEU A 363 23.28 -6.89 8.47
CA LEU A 363 23.72 -8.28 8.35
C LEU A 363 25.18 -8.42 7.84
N ALA A 364 25.70 -7.40 7.18
CA ALA A 364 27.10 -7.37 6.77
C ALA A 364 28.09 -7.31 7.96
N LEU A 365 27.63 -7.03 9.18
CA LEU A 365 28.42 -7.12 10.42
C LEU A 365 28.54 -8.56 10.92
N VAL A 366 27.66 -9.46 10.50
CA VAL A 366 27.64 -10.88 10.90
C VAL A 366 28.83 -11.61 10.24
N GLY A 367 29.49 -12.46 11.00
CA GLY A 367 30.59 -13.33 10.59
C GLY A 367 30.55 -14.67 11.31
N GLU A 368 31.57 -15.49 11.09
CA GLU A 368 31.72 -16.77 11.78
C GLU A 368 32.03 -16.56 13.25
N LEU A 369 31.47 -17.37 14.13
CA LEU A 369 31.77 -17.31 15.59
C LEU A 369 33.22 -17.70 15.91
N SER A 370 33.86 -18.51 15.08
CA SER A 370 35.25 -18.94 15.19
C SER A 370 36.28 -17.92 14.65
N GLU A 371 35.83 -16.85 14.03
CA GLU A 371 36.67 -15.80 13.43
C GLU A 371 37.56 -15.14 14.51
N THR A 372 38.83 -14.96 14.22
CA THR A 372 39.73 -14.19 15.08
C THR A 372 39.37 -12.72 15.12
N GLU A 373 39.83 -11.98 16.12
CA GLU A 373 39.61 -10.52 16.19
C GLU A 373 40.16 -9.80 14.95
N ALA A 374 41.31 -10.21 14.47
CA ALA A 374 41.91 -9.62 13.26
C ALA A 374 41.09 -9.86 12.01
N GLU A 375 40.52 -11.04 11.84
CA GLU A 375 39.60 -11.37 10.73
C GLU A 375 38.30 -10.59 10.83
N LEU A 376 37.73 -10.45 12.03
CA LEU A 376 36.55 -9.65 12.29
C LEU A 376 36.80 -8.18 11.90
N VAL A 377 37.91 -7.57 12.36
CA VAL A 377 38.28 -6.19 12.00
C VAL A 377 38.48 -6.05 10.48
N ALA A 378 39.16 -7.00 9.84
CA ALA A 378 39.36 -7.01 8.40
C ALA A 378 38.06 -7.10 7.61
N ARG A 379 37.10 -7.92 8.07
CA ARG A 379 35.75 -8.04 7.50
C ARG A 379 34.98 -6.74 7.63
N VAL A 380 34.91 -6.15 8.82
CA VAL A 380 34.25 -4.87 9.05
C VAL A 380 34.85 -3.78 8.16
N ARG A 381 36.19 -3.68 8.09
CA ARG A 381 36.90 -2.70 7.22
C ARG A 381 36.50 -2.84 5.76
N ARG A 382 36.32 -4.06 5.26
CA ARG A 382 35.95 -4.34 3.87
C ARG A 382 34.50 -4.02 3.58
N ARG A 383 33.57 -4.32 4.52
CA ARG A 383 32.11 -4.26 4.31
C ARG A 383 31.50 -2.90 4.67
N LEU A 384 32.01 -2.26 5.73
CA LEU A 384 31.46 -1.01 6.28
C LEU A 384 31.27 0.13 5.26
N PRO A 385 32.20 0.40 4.34
CA PRO A 385 32.00 1.47 3.36
C PRO A 385 30.77 1.27 2.48
N ARG A 386 30.47 0.02 2.09
CA ARG A 386 29.29 -0.32 1.27
C ARG A 386 28.00 -0.22 2.09
N MET A 387 28.05 -0.62 3.37
CA MET A 387 26.92 -0.49 4.27
C MET A 387 26.51 0.97 4.47
N LEU A 388 27.47 1.90 4.52
CA LEU A 388 27.23 3.33 4.72
C LEU A 388 26.68 4.04 3.48
N ASP A 389 27.02 3.59 2.27
CA ASP A 389 26.78 4.35 1.03
C ASP A 389 25.29 4.71 0.83
N VAL A 390 24.40 3.74 0.91
CA VAL A 390 22.97 3.98 0.66
C VAL A 390 22.29 4.67 1.85
N PRO A 391 22.42 4.17 3.10
CA PRO A 391 21.80 4.87 4.24
C PRO A 391 22.25 6.32 4.36
N ALA A 392 23.55 6.60 4.22
CA ALA A 392 24.08 7.97 4.28
C ALA A 392 23.60 8.87 3.11
N ARG A 393 23.25 8.29 1.96
CA ARG A 393 22.68 9.03 0.84
C ARG A 393 21.26 9.51 1.13
N TYR A 394 20.45 8.68 1.80
CA TYR A 394 19.05 8.95 2.02
C TYR A 394 18.75 9.55 3.40
N ALA A 395 19.68 9.52 4.35
CA ALA A 395 19.50 10.07 5.68
C ALA A 395 19.25 11.58 5.67
N ASN A 396 18.15 12.01 6.30
CA ASN A 396 17.80 13.41 6.50
C ASN A 396 18.46 14.01 7.75
N SER A 397 18.95 13.16 8.65
CA SER A 397 19.61 13.53 9.91
C SER A 397 21.07 13.06 9.97
N SER A 398 21.71 13.18 11.13
CA SER A 398 23.03 12.59 11.41
C SER A 398 22.96 11.16 11.88
N ASN A 399 21.78 10.60 11.99
CA ASN A 399 21.52 9.26 12.51
C ASN A 399 21.41 8.27 11.33
N LEU A 400 21.98 7.10 11.49
CA LEU A 400 21.83 5.97 10.57
C LEU A 400 21.25 4.80 11.34
N LEU A 401 20.27 4.13 10.77
CA LEU A 401 19.68 2.92 11.32
C LEU A 401 20.19 1.70 10.53
N PHE A 402 20.81 0.76 11.23
CA PHE A 402 21.17 -0.53 10.70
C PHE A 402 20.41 -1.62 11.45
N MET A 403 19.56 -2.32 10.74
CA MET A 403 18.86 -3.49 11.24
C MET A 403 19.77 -4.71 11.08
N GLU A 404 20.20 -5.29 12.20
CA GLU A 404 21.08 -6.44 12.22
C GLU A 404 20.24 -7.69 12.49
N GLY A 405 19.90 -8.39 11.45
CA GLY A 405 19.04 -9.55 11.40
C GLY A 405 18.45 -9.74 10.01
N ASP A 406 17.74 -10.84 9.82
CA ASP A 406 17.05 -11.21 8.56
C ASP A 406 15.98 -12.26 8.90
N ASP A 407 15.37 -12.90 7.89
CA ASP A 407 14.38 -13.97 8.06
C ASP A 407 14.97 -15.13 8.84
N HIS A 408 14.36 -15.40 10.01
CA HIS A 408 14.71 -16.52 10.91
C HIS A 408 16.19 -16.57 11.37
N VAL A 409 16.88 -15.41 11.34
CA VAL A 409 18.28 -15.30 11.76
C VAL A 409 18.36 -15.11 13.28
N GLU A 410 19.29 -15.87 13.91
CA GLU A 410 19.59 -15.76 15.33
C GLU A 410 20.46 -14.53 15.64
N ALA A 411 20.41 -14.07 16.89
CA ALA A 411 21.25 -12.99 17.38
C ALA A 411 22.74 -13.31 17.19
N TYR A 412 23.47 -12.41 16.53
CA TYR A 412 24.92 -12.57 16.36
C TYR A 412 25.66 -12.24 17.67
N GLN A 413 26.05 -13.26 18.41
CA GLN A 413 26.62 -13.13 19.76
C GLN A 413 27.84 -12.18 19.81
N ARG A 414 28.61 -12.07 18.72
CA ARG A 414 29.80 -11.21 18.63
C ARG A 414 29.49 -9.80 18.08
N LEU A 415 28.22 -9.38 18.11
CA LEU A 415 27.85 -8.04 17.68
C LEU A 415 28.53 -6.92 18.48
N PRO A 416 28.72 -7.02 19.83
CA PRO A 416 29.51 -6.02 20.58
C PRO A 416 30.94 -5.86 20.06
N GLU A 417 31.61 -6.95 19.72
CA GLU A 417 32.97 -6.94 19.13
C GLU A 417 32.98 -6.32 17.72
N ALA A 418 31.93 -6.60 16.91
CA ALA A 418 31.79 -5.99 15.60
C ALA A 418 31.59 -4.47 15.69
N ILE A 419 30.85 -3.98 16.67
CA ILE A 419 30.71 -2.54 16.97
C ILE A 419 32.05 -1.93 17.38
N ALA A 420 32.80 -2.60 18.27
CA ALA A 420 34.14 -2.17 18.65
C ALA A 420 35.08 -2.07 17.43
N ALA A 421 35.01 -3.05 16.53
CA ALA A 421 35.74 -3.03 15.27
C ALA A 421 35.31 -1.86 14.34
N MET A 422 34.02 -1.48 14.34
CA MET A 422 33.57 -0.28 13.58
C MET A 422 34.28 0.99 14.09
N HIS A 423 34.41 1.18 15.40
CA HIS A 423 35.12 2.32 15.97
C HIS A 423 36.62 2.33 15.60
N LEU A 424 37.26 1.16 15.56
CA LEU A 424 38.69 1.04 15.13
C LEU A 424 38.85 1.38 13.64
N VAL A 425 37.93 0.93 12.79
CA VAL A 425 37.98 1.10 11.33
C VAL A 425 37.57 2.50 10.91
N ALA A 426 36.63 3.11 11.57
CA ALA A 426 36.01 4.39 11.24
C ALA A 426 35.73 5.22 12.52
N PRO A 427 36.75 5.91 13.08
CA PRO A 427 36.61 6.66 14.33
C PRO A 427 35.58 7.82 14.25
N ASN A 428 35.18 8.20 13.07
CA ASN A 428 34.12 9.20 12.85
C ASN A 428 32.70 8.63 13.02
N LEU A 429 32.57 7.33 13.23
CA LEU A 429 31.28 6.69 13.50
C LEU A 429 31.11 6.52 15.02
N ASP A 430 29.97 7.01 15.51
CA ASP A 430 29.49 6.76 16.88
C ASP A 430 28.44 5.64 16.83
N ALA A 431 28.92 4.38 16.81
CA ALA A 431 28.10 3.21 16.65
C ALA A 431 27.80 2.55 18.00
N SER A 432 26.55 2.09 18.17
CA SER A 432 26.14 1.34 19.37
C SER A 432 25.01 0.35 19.05
N ILE A 433 24.93 -0.74 19.84
CA ILE A 433 23.70 -1.53 19.89
C ILE A 433 22.62 -0.67 20.53
N ALA A 434 21.48 -0.59 19.85
CA ALA A 434 20.39 0.29 20.24
C ALA A 434 19.03 -0.36 19.98
N SER A 435 17.97 0.22 20.54
CA SER A 435 16.60 -0.10 20.19
C SER A 435 16.03 0.84 19.11
N LEU A 436 14.93 0.43 18.48
CA LEU A 436 14.16 1.31 17.58
C LEU A 436 13.62 2.54 18.32
N GLU A 437 13.32 2.41 19.61
CA GLU A 437 12.86 3.55 20.44
C GLU A 437 13.96 4.58 20.64
N GLU A 438 15.21 4.15 20.90
CA GLU A 438 16.37 5.05 21.02
C GLU A 438 16.66 5.78 19.70
N TYR A 439 16.57 5.08 18.56
CA TYR A 439 16.71 5.68 17.24
C TYR A 439 15.60 6.72 16.99
N ALA A 440 14.35 6.35 17.21
CA ALA A 440 13.20 7.23 17.02
C ALA A 440 13.30 8.50 17.91
N ALA A 441 13.69 8.33 19.18
CA ALA A 441 13.87 9.44 20.11
C ALA A 441 15.01 10.38 19.70
N ALA A 442 16.08 9.85 19.12
CA ALA A 442 17.23 10.63 18.67
C ALA A 442 17.02 11.29 17.29
N THR A 443 16.06 10.80 16.49
CA THR A 443 15.82 11.32 15.14
C THR A 443 15.03 12.63 15.21
N PRO A 444 15.55 13.75 14.66
CA PRO A 444 14.82 15.01 14.64
C PRO A 444 13.60 14.93 13.70
N ALA A 445 12.61 15.77 13.94
CA ALA A 445 11.48 15.89 13.03
C ALA A 445 11.96 16.30 11.63
N PRO A 446 11.72 15.47 10.62
CA PRO A 446 12.09 15.81 9.24
C PRO A 446 11.16 16.91 8.70
N SER A 447 11.69 17.73 7.78
CA SER A 447 10.91 18.75 7.07
C SER A 447 10.25 18.22 5.80
N THR A 448 10.54 16.98 5.42
CA THR A 448 9.93 16.29 4.28
C THR A 448 8.72 15.49 4.74
N SER A 449 7.69 15.39 3.90
CA SER A 449 6.47 14.63 4.17
C SER A 449 6.01 13.83 2.96
N LEU A 450 5.23 12.78 3.23
CA LEU A 450 4.53 11.98 2.25
C LEU A 450 3.10 11.79 2.76
N ALA A 451 2.11 11.95 1.88
CA ALA A 451 0.71 11.73 2.23
C ALA A 451 0.13 10.55 1.47
N GLY A 452 -0.84 9.85 2.09
CA GLY A 452 -1.59 8.77 1.47
C GLY A 452 -0.92 7.40 1.55
N GLU A 453 -1.25 6.53 0.59
CA GLU A 453 -0.80 5.14 0.55
C GLU A 453 0.69 5.01 0.19
N ILE A 454 1.36 4.02 0.77
CA ILE A 454 2.76 3.65 0.46
C ILE A 454 2.73 2.28 -0.21
N ILE A 455 2.68 2.23 -1.56
CA ILE A 455 2.35 1.04 -2.35
C ILE A 455 3.19 0.87 -3.63
N ASP A 456 4.40 1.43 -3.69
CA ASP A 456 5.24 1.42 -4.89
C ASP A 456 6.51 0.55 -4.73
N GLY A 457 6.91 -0.13 -5.83
CA GLY A 457 7.97 -1.14 -5.86
C GLY A 457 9.35 -0.66 -6.32
N ARG A 458 9.73 0.61 -6.09
CA ARG A 458 10.99 1.14 -6.61
C ARG A 458 12.24 0.57 -5.95
N TYR A 459 12.29 0.57 -4.63
CA TYR A 459 13.47 0.14 -3.86
C TYR A 459 13.39 -1.34 -3.50
N ARG A 460 12.19 -1.82 -3.24
CA ARG A 460 11.86 -3.20 -2.92
C ARG A 460 10.56 -3.58 -3.63
N PRO A 461 10.38 -4.85 -4.03
CA PRO A 461 9.14 -5.26 -4.67
C PRO A 461 7.97 -5.14 -3.69
N ILE A 462 6.80 -4.76 -4.21
CA ILE A 462 5.55 -4.66 -3.45
C ILE A 462 4.66 -5.89 -3.62
N LEU A 463 5.00 -6.76 -4.59
CA LEU A 463 4.45 -8.10 -4.75
C LEU A 463 2.93 -8.14 -4.98
N ARG A 464 2.42 -7.27 -5.87
CA ARG A 464 0.97 -7.04 -6.06
C ARG A 464 0.17 -8.27 -6.49
N GLY A 465 0.78 -9.30 -7.08
CA GLY A 465 0.09 -10.52 -7.48
C GLY A 465 -0.56 -11.27 -6.32
N VAL A 466 -0.09 -11.03 -5.08
CA VAL A 466 -0.67 -11.63 -3.88
C VAL A 466 -2.14 -11.23 -3.65
N ASN A 467 -2.60 -10.11 -4.21
CA ASN A 467 -3.99 -9.66 -4.08
C ASN A 467 -4.99 -10.67 -4.69
N SER A 468 -4.57 -11.43 -5.69
CA SER A 468 -5.40 -12.41 -6.41
C SER A 468 -4.94 -13.85 -6.30
N THR A 469 -3.75 -14.11 -5.75
CA THR A 469 -3.26 -15.47 -5.49
C THR A 469 -4.15 -16.16 -4.46
N ARG A 470 -4.52 -17.43 -4.72
CA ARG A 470 -5.37 -18.25 -3.84
C ARG A 470 -6.57 -17.46 -3.32
N VAL A 471 -7.39 -16.94 -4.23
CA VAL A 471 -8.50 -16.02 -3.95
C VAL A 471 -9.43 -16.49 -2.83
N TRP A 472 -9.58 -17.82 -2.64
CA TRP A 472 -10.41 -18.40 -1.60
C TRP A 472 -10.00 -17.96 -0.17
N ILE A 473 -8.70 -17.69 0.06
CA ILE A 473 -8.21 -17.19 1.36
C ILE A 473 -8.82 -15.81 1.65
N LYS A 474 -8.85 -14.93 0.64
CA LYS A 474 -9.43 -13.59 0.76
C LYS A 474 -10.94 -13.65 0.97
N GLN A 475 -11.62 -14.56 0.28
CA GLN A 475 -13.06 -14.79 0.46
C GLN A 475 -13.37 -15.30 1.87
N GLU A 476 -12.66 -16.32 2.37
CA GLU A 476 -12.83 -16.86 3.73
C GLU A 476 -12.49 -15.81 4.80
N ASN A 477 -11.44 -14.99 4.58
CA ASN A 477 -11.10 -13.91 5.49
C ASN A 477 -12.24 -12.88 5.60
N VAL A 478 -12.73 -12.38 4.48
CA VAL A 478 -13.83 -11.39 4.45
C VAL A 478 -15.10 -11.95 5.06
N ALA A 479 -15.43 -13.21 4.78
CA ALA A 479 -16.60 -13.88 5.38
C ALA A 479 -16.43 -14.00 6.91
N SER A 480 -15.25 -14.34 7.39
CA SER A 480 -14.93 -14.44 8.82
C SER A 480 -14.96 -13.07 9.51
N GLU A 481 -14.37 -12.05 8.91
CA GLU A 481 -14.42 -10.67 9.43
C GLU A 481 -15.87 -10.18 9.56
N ARG A 482 -16.70 -10.37 8.54
CA ARG A 482 -18.12 -9.98 8.60
C ARG A 482 -18.92 -10.77 9.65
N LEU A 483 -18.69 -12.07 9.75
CA LEU A 483 -19.33 -12.88 10.78
C LEU A 483 -19.05 -12.34 12.19
N LEU A 484 -17.80 -11.98 12.48
CA LEU A 484 -17.44 -11.45 13.79
C LEU A 484 -17.90 -10.00 13.99
N LEU A 485 -17.62 -9.10 13.04
CA LEU A 485 -17.87 -7.66 13.16
C LEU A 485 -19.35 -7.27 13.03
N GLU A 486 -20.06 -7.89 12.08
CA GLU A 486 -21.40 -7.45 11.72
C GLU A 486 -22.50 -8.28 12.42
N ARG A 487 -22.17 -9.50 12.86
CA ARG A 487 -23.13 -10.39 13.47
C ARG A 487 -22.81 -10.71 14.93
N CYS A 488 -21.67 -11.32 15.24
CA CYS A 488 -21.39 -11.80 16.59
C CYS A 488 -21.19 -10.66 17.61
N GLU A 489 -20.34 -9.68 17.32
CA GLU A 489 -20.04 -8.57 18.23
C GLU A 489 -21.27 -7.70 18.53
N PRO A 490 -22.08 -7.25 17.52
CA PRO A 490 -23.28 -6.46 17.80
C PRO A 490 -24.33 -7.25 18.60
N LEU A 491 -24.53 -8.51 18.26
CA LEU A 491 -25.47 -9.38 19.00
C LEU A 491 -25.05 -9.56 20.45
N ASP A 492 -23.77 -9.83 20.72
CA ASP A 492 -23.26 -9.93 22.09
C ASP A 492 -23.48 -8.62 22.86
N ALA A 493 -23.08 -7.48 22.26
CA ALA A 493 -23.21 -6.17 22.88
C ALA A 493 -24.65 -5.82 23.30
N PHE A 494 -25.64 -6.16 22.46
CA PHE A 494 -27.05 -5.88 22.70
C PHE A 494 -27.75 -6.95 23.53
N THR A 495 -27.17 -8.14 23.69
CA THR A 495 -27.75 -9.23 24.52
C THR A 495 -27.05 -9.43 25.86
N GLY A 496 -26.21 -8.47 26.30
CA GLY A 496 -25.62 -8.44 27.63
C GLY A 496 -24.12 -8.51 27.73
N GLY A 497 -23.38 -8.71 26.63
CA GLY A 497 -21.92 -8.63 26.57
C GLY A 497 -21.19 -9.78 27.29
N ALA A 498 -21.78 -10.97 27.36
CA ALA A 498 -21.26 -12.08 28.16
C ALA A 498 -20.28 -12.99 27.40
N GLU A 499 -20.13 -12.81 26.09
CA GLU A 499 -19.33 -13.70 25.22
C GLU A 499 -17.98 -13.14 24.82
N SER A 500 -17.47 -12.11 25.52
CA SER A 500 -16.22 -11.40 25.17
C SER A 500 -15.00 -12.32 25.06
N ASP A 501 -14.89 -13.36 25.92
CA ASP A 501 -13.79 -14.30 25.86
C ASP A 501 -13.87 -15.23 24.64
N ALA A 502 -15.09 -15.69 24.30
CA ALA A 502 -15.32 -16.50 23.10
C ALA A 502 -15.03 -15.69 21.83
N LEU A 503 -15.49 -14.46 21.77
CA LEU A 503 -15.21 -13.53 20.66
C LEU A 503 -13.71 -13.27 20.53
N ARG A 504 -13.03 -13.01 21.64
CA ARG A 504 -11.57 -12.84 21.63
C ARG A 504 -10.85 -14.09 21.12
N ALA A 505 -11.25 -15.28 21.52
CA ALA A 505 -10.66 -16.53 21.04
C ALA A 505 -10.85 -16.69 19.52
N LEU A 506 -12.03 -16.36 18.99
CA LEU A 506 -12.31 -16.38 17.55
C LEU A 506 -11.46 -15.33 16.80
N TRP A 507 -11.36 -14.10 17.34
CA TRP A 507 -10.46 -13.08 16.78
C TRP A 507 -9.02 -13.53 16.74
N ARG A 508 -8.51 -14.15 17.79
CA ARG A 508 -7.14 -14.67 17.80
C ARG A 508 -6.90 -15.73 16.73
N LEU A 509 -7.87 -16.64 16.52
CA LEU A 509 -7.80 -17.61 15.41
C LEU A 509 -7.80 -16.94 14.04
N LEU A 510 -8.62 -15.89 13.86
CA LEU A 510 -8.65 -15.14 12.62
C LEU A 510 -7.36 -14.34 12.41
N LEU A 511 -6.85 -13.65 13.42
CA LEU A 511 -5.61 -12.91 13.36
C LEU A 511 -4.40 -13.81 13.02
N GLN A 512 -4.41 -15.08 13.41
CA GLN A 512 -3.40 -16.06 13.02
C GLN A 512 -3.42 -16.43 11.52
N GLN A 513 -4.44 -15.99 10.77
CA GLN A 513 -4.50 -16.11 9.31
C GLN A 513 -3.93 -14.88 8.60
N HIS A 514 -3.66 -13.80 9.33
CA HIS A 514 -3.26 -12.51 8.79
C HIS A 514 -1.76 -12.27 8.61
N PRO A 515 -0.80 -13.11 9.15
CA PRO A 515 0.60 -12.93 8.76
C PRO A 515 0.68 -12.75 7.24
N HIS A 516 1.59 -11.88 6.79
CA HIS A 516 1.57 -11.42 5.40
C HIS A 516 1.68 -12.59 4.40
N ASP A 517 2.54 -13.59 4.59
CA ASP A 517 2.61 -14.75 3.69
C ASP A 517 1.36 -15.63 3.73
N SER A 518 0.72 -15.74 4.91
CA SER A 518 -0.51 -16.51 5.06
C SER A 518 -1.67 -15.88 4.29
N ILE A 519 -2.06 -14.63 4.63
CA ILE A 519 -3.20 -13.95 3.97
C ILE A 519 -2.93 -13.64 2.50
N CYS A 520 -1.69 -13.36 2.13
CA CYS A 520 -1.28 -13.19 0.75
C CYS A 520 -1.41 -14.45 -0.09
N GLY A 521 -1.37 -15.62 0.55
CA GLY A 521 -1.43 -16.90 -0.13
C GLY A 521 -0.12 -17.27 -0.82
N CYS A 522 0.99 -16.71 -0.37
CA CYS A 522 2.32 -16.88 -0.94
C CYS A 522 3.21 -17.75 -0.05
N SER A 523 2.69 -18.89 0.35
CA SER A 523 3.38 -19.94 1.08
C SER A 523 3.25 -21.28 0.34
N ILE A 524 3.97 -22.29 0.81
CA ILE A 524 3.82 -23.66 0.27
C ILE A 524 2.39 -24.17 0.45
N ASP A 525 1.93 -25.06 -0.41
CA ASP A 525 0.57 -25.62 -0.42
C ASP A 525 0.14 -26.13 0.97
N ALA A 526 1.03 -26.83 1.67
CA ALA A 526 0.74 -27.41 2.96
C ALA A 526 0.39 -26.39 4.06
N VAL A 527 0.89 -25.16 3.98
CA VAL A 527 0.50 -24.07 4.88
C VAL A 527 -0.98 -23.73 4.67
N HIS A 528 -1.38 -23.59 3.43
CA HIS A 528 -2.75 -23.17 3.09
C HIS A 528 -3.77 -24.30 3.29
N ASP A 529 -3.43 -25.51 2.84
CA ASP A 529 -4.37 -26.64 2.82
C ASP A 529 -4.48 -27.32 4.20
N VAL A 530 -3.38 -27.38 4.98
CA VAL A 530 -3.33 -28.12 6.23
C VAL A 530 -3.39 -27.23 7.47
N ASP A 531 -2.80 -26.02 7.41
CA ASP A 531 -2.77 -25.15 8.59
C ASP A 531 -3.89 -24.08 8.51
N MET A 532 -4.06 -23.38 7.38
CA MET A 532 -5.00 -22.26 7.26
C MET A 532 -6.45 -22.69 7.08
N ALA A 533 -6.73 -23.61 6.15
CA ALA A 533 -8.11 -24.00 5.84
C ALA A 533 -8.87 -24.54 7.07
N PRO A 534 -8.28 -25.42 7.93
CA PRO A 534 -8.92 -25.84 9.17
C PRO A 534 -9.12 -24.69 10.18
N ARG A 535 -8.21 -23.70 10.25
CA ARG A 535 -8.37 -22.54 11.14
C ARG A 535 -9.55 -21.69 10.69
N PHE A 536 -9.72 -21.41 9.39
CA PHE A 536 -10.89 -20.71 8.85
C PHE A 536 -12.18 -21.48 9.11
N ALA A 537 -12.19 -22.79 8.89
CA ALA A 537 -13.36 -23.63 9.19
C ALA A 537 -13.79 -23.51 10.67
N ARG A 538 -12.83 -23.53 11.60
CA ARG A 538 -13.10 -23.35 13.03
C ARG A 538 -13.68 -21.97 13.34
N VAL A 539 -13.16 -20.87 12.75
CA VAL A 539 -13.71 -19.53 12.94
C VAL A 539 -15.16 -19.49 12.44
N ARG A 540 -15.42 -20.04 11.26
CA ARG A 540 -16.75 -20.05 10.65
C ARG A 540 -17.75 -20.89 11.48
N GLU A 541 -17.40 -22.11 11.85
CA GLU A 541 -18.29 -23.02 12.59
C GLU A 541 -18.60 -22.50 13.99
N GLN A 542 -17.56 -22.13 14.75
CA GLN A 542 -17.73 -21.64 16.12
C GLN A 542 -18.39 -20.26 16.15
N GLY A 543 -18.05 -19.39 15.18
CA GLY A 543 -18.68 -18.07 15.02
C GLY A 543 -20.15 -18.18 14.64
N ALA A 544 -20.52 -19.05 13.70
CA ALA A 544 -21.91 -19.30 13.35
C ALA A 544 -22.70 -19.84 14.55
N ALA A 545 -22.17 -20.84 15.27
CA ALA A 545 -22.82 -21.38 16.46
C ALA A 545 -22.99 -20.31 17.57
N LEU A 546 -22.00 -19.43 17.75
CA LEU A 546 -22.11 -18.30 18.68
C LEU A 546 -23.22 -17.35 18.24
N ALA A 547 -23.21 -16.93 16.98
CA ALA A 547 -24.21 -16.02 16.43
C ALA A 547 -25.64 -16.57 16.59
N GLU A 548 -25.87 -17.87 16.32
CA GLU A 548 -27.17 -18.51 16.50
C GLU A 548 -27.61 -18.51 17.98
N ARG A 549 -26.70 -18.74 18.93
CA ARG A 549 -27.04 -18.64 20.36
C ARG A 549 -27.44 -17.22 20.75
N LEU A 550 -26.71 -16.24 20.27
CA LEU A 550 -26.98 -14.83 20.55
C LEU A 550 -28.28 -14.35 19.88
N GLU A 551 -28.57 -14.80 18.67
CA GLU A 551 -29.83 -14.53 17.98
C GLU A 551 -31.02 -15.11 18.79
N ARG A 552 -30.95 -16.39 19.20
CA ARG A 552 -31.97 -16.98 20.06
C ARG A 552 -32.16 -16.21 21.38
N ARG A 553 -31.08 -15.72 21.97
CA ARG A 553 -31.16 -14.86 23.18
C ARG A 553 -31.94 -13.56 22.89
N ALA A 554 -31.73 -12.97 21.70
CA ALA A 554 -32.36 -11.71 21.33
C ALA A 554 -33.88 -11.87 20.96
N ILE A 555 -34.24 -12.90 20.21
CA ILE A 555 -35.58 -13.05 19.63
C ILE A 555 -36.47 -14.09 20.36
N GLY A 556 -35.91 -14.91 21.26
CA GLY A 556 -36.59 -16.02 21.94
C GLY A 556 -36.93 -17.18 21.02
N ASP A 557 -37.24 -18.35 21.63
CA ASP A 557 -37.66 -19.52 20.88
C ASP A 557 -39.08 -19.36 20.35
N GLY A 558 -39.31 -19.56 19.05
CA GLY A 558 -40.62 -19.42 18.41
C GLY A 558 -40.61 -19.79 16.94
N ALA A 559 -41.77 -19.89 16.34
CA ALA A 559 -41.95 -20.29 14.94
C ALA A 559 -42.28 -19.13 14.00
N ARG A 560 -42.44 -17.90 14.51
CA ARG A 560 -42.77 -16.73 13.70
C ARG A 560 -41.65 -16.38 12.76
N PRO A 561 -41.89 -16.18 11.46
CA PRO A 561 -40.84 -15.78 10.52
C PRO A 561 -40.42 -14.33 10.80
N LEU A 562 -39.17 -14.15 11.06
CA LEU A 562 -38.54 -12.87 11.29
C LEU A 562 -37.47 -12.63 10.24
N VAL A 563 -37.24 -11.39 9.87
CA VAL A 563 -36.12 -10.98 9.00
C VAL A 563 -35.08 -10.24 9.82
N TRP A 564 -33.88 -10.77 9.87
CA TRP A 564 -32.75 -10.20 10.52
C TRP A 564 -31.97 -9.32 9.55
N ASN A 565 -31.65 -8.09 9.95
CA ASN A 565 -30.80 -7.13 9.24
C ASN A 565 -29.59 -6.78 10.11
N ASP A 566 -28.41 -7.12 9.64
CA ASP A 566 -27.16 -6.85 10.34
C ASP A 566 -26.60 -5.42 10.05
N LEU A 567 -27.30 -4.62 9.23
CA LEU A 567 -26.89 -3.25 8.88
C LEU A 567 -27.62 -2.21 9.74
N PRO A 568 -26.94 -1.11 10.09
CA PRO A 568 -27.51 -0.07 10.96
C PRO A 568 -28.40 0.94 10.22
N TRP A 569 -29.19 0.50 9.21
CA TRP A 569 -30.24 1.31 8.58
C TRP A 569 -31.41 0.45 8.15
N GLU A 570 -32.59 1.05 8.15
CA GLU A 570 -33.75 0.42 7.57
C GLU A 570 -33.58 0.25 6.06
N ARG A 571 -34.06 -0.89 5.55
CA ARG A 571 -34.04 -1.18 4.11
C ARG A 571 -35.17 -2.12 3.73
N ASP A 572 -35.45 -2.15 2.44
CA ASP A 572 -36.22 -3.24 1.84
C ASP A 572 -35.22 -4.29 1.34
N ALA A 573 -35.52 -5.55 1.50
CA ALA A 573 -34.68 -6.65 1.00
C ALA A 573 -35.56 -7.79 0.50
N VAL A 574 -35.08 -8.56 -0.46
CA VAL A 574 -35.74 -9.79 -0.89
C VAL A 574 -35.11 -10.95 -0.14
N VAL A 575 -35.95 -11.68 0.62
CA VAL A 575 -35.58 -12.89 1.38
C VAL A 575 -36.40 -14.07 0.90
N ASP A 576 -35.85 -15.28 1.06
CA ASP A 576 -36.64 -16.50 0.79
C ASP A 576 -37.62 -16.73 1.91
N LEU A 577 -38.90 -16.49 1.65
CA LEU A 577 -39.99 -16.75 2.58
C LEU A 577 -40.76 -17.98 2.10
N ASP A 578 -40.53 -19.11 2.78
CA ASP A 578 -41.15 -20.42 2.47
C ASP A 578 -40.92 -20.86 1.00
N GLY A 579 -39.69 -20.67 0.48
CA GLY A 579 -39.30 -21.05 -0.88
C GLY A 579 -39.60 -19.99 -1.95
N VAL A 580 -40.11 -18.82 -1.57
CA VAL A 580 -40.45 -17.74 -2.50
C VAL A 580 -39.66 -16.46 -2.16
N PRO A 581 -38.80 -15.94 -3.04
CA PRO A 581 -38.15 -14.65 -2.87
C PRO A 581 -39.19 -13.56 -2.68
N THR A 582 -39.23 -12.97 -1.50
CA THR A 582 -40.27 -12.02 -1.11
C THR A 582 -39.65 -10.73 -0.60
N ARG A 583 -40.11 -9.60 -1.13
CA ARG A 583 -39.67 -8.26 -0.68
C ARG A 583 -40.29 -7.93 0.67
N VAL A 584 -39.47 -7.62 1.66
CA VAL A 584 -39.84 -7.32 3.03
C VAL A 584 -39.17 -6.06 3.55
N ARG A 585 -39.77 -5.40 4.54
CA ARG A 585 -39.14 -4.29 5.27
C ARG A 585 -38.29 -4.83 6.41
N CYS A 586 -37.03 -4.41 6.47
CA CYS A 586 -36.09 -4.79 7.52
C CYS A 586 -35.85 -3.62 8.47
N ALA A 587 -35.87 -3.90 9.79
CA ALA A 587 -35.46 -2.91 10.80
C ALA A 587 -33.92 -2.63 10.71
N ALA A 588 -33.50 -1.49 11.18
CA ALA A 588 -32.08 -1.19 11.32
C ALA A 588 -31.48 -2.06 12.45
N LEU A 589 -30.38 -2.76 12.17
CA LEU A 589 -29.66 -3.64 13.10
C LEU A 589 -30.61 -4.35 14.08
N GLY A 590 -31.27 -5.39 13.59
CA GLY A 590 -32.27 -6.10 14.38
C GLY A 590 -33.14 -7.07 13.57
N ALA A 591 -34.11 -7.68 14.23
CA ALA A 591 -35.05 -8.63 13.65
C ALA A 591 -36.49 -8.11 13.73
N ARG A 592 -37.25 -8.27 12.65
CA ARG A 592 -38.62 -7.87 12.54
C ARG A 592 -39.44 -8.96 11.90
N THR A 593 -40.72 -9.06 12.29
CA THR A 593 -41.67 -9.95 11.63
C THR A 593 -41.68 -9.72 10.11
N ALA A 594 -41.49 -10.80 9.35
CA ALA A 594 -41.51 -10.75 7.90
C ALA A 594 -42.87 -10.29 7.40
N ALA A 595 -42.95 -9.10 6.85
CA ALA A 595 -44.16 -8.53 6.27
C ALA A 595 -43.86 -8.18 4.80
N ARG A 596 -44.61 -8.83 3.89
CA ARG A 596 -44.48 -8.55 2.46
C ARG A 596 -44.84 -7.10 2.14
N ILE A 597 -44.06 -6.47 1.30
CA ILE A 597 -44.36 -5.15 0.74
C ILE A 597 -44.51 -5.24 -0.77
N ALA A 598 -45.28 -4.31 -1.32
CA ALA A 598 -45.52 -4.27 -2.76
C ALA A 598 -44.23 -4.06 -3.52
N GLY A 599 -44.04 -4.81 -4.56
CA GLY A 599 -42.93 -4.73 -5.49
C GLY A 599 -43.14 -5.71 -6.62
N GLY A 600 -42.30 -5.62 -7.61
CA GLY A 600 -42.41 -6.57 -8.70
C GLY A 600 -41.22 -6.54 -9.63
N VAL A 601 -40.97 -7.72 -10.15
CA VAL A 601 -40.05 -7.94 -11.25
C VAL A 601 -40.80 -8.59 -12.41
N ARG A 602 -40.29 -8.37 -13.62
CA ARG A 602 -40.86 -8.97 -14.82
C ARG A 602 -39.78 -9.29 -15.85
N SER A 603 -40.14 -10.17 -16.79
CA SER A 603 -39.34 -10.41 -17.98
C SER A 603 -40.19 -10.13 -19.21
N PRO A 604 -40.04 -9.00 -19.86
CA PRO A 604 -40.85 -8.64 -21.03
C PRO A 604 -40.46 -9.44 -22.27
N GLU A 605 -39.21 -9.91 -22.35
CA GLU A 605 -38.66 -10.68 -23.47
C GLU A 605 -37.52 -11.56 -23.00
N ASP A 606 -37.11 -12.52 -23.81
CA ASP A 606 -36.02 -13.45 -23.46
C ASP A 606 -34.69 -12.69 -23.18
N GLY A 607 -34.04 -13.00 -22.07
CA GLY A 607 -32.80 -12.37 -21.62
C GLY A 607 -32.96 -10.97 -21.06
N VAL A 608 -34.19 -10.50 -20.87
CA VAL A 608 -34.47 -9.17 -20.30
C VAL A 608 -35.24 -9.31 -19.00
N ILE A 609 -34.76 -8.63 -17.97
CA ILE A 609 -35.42 -8.55 -16.66
C ILE A 609 -35.56 -7.10 -16.23
N GLU A 610 -36.66 -6.77 -15.57
CA GLU A 610 -36.98 -5.42 -15.12
C GLU A 610 -37.55 -5.42 -13.70
N ASN A 611 -37.22 -4.36 -12.96
CA ASN A 611 -37.93 -3.96 -11.75
C ASN A 611 -38.52 -2.54 -11.92
N GLU A 612 -38.84 -1.87 -10.85
CA GLU A 612 -39.40 -0.52 -10.85
C GLU A 612 -38.45 0.52 -11.44
N ALA A 613 -37.13 0.35 -11.22
CA ALA A 613 -36.10 1.34 -11.58
C ALA A 613 -35.26 0.94 -12.79
N LEU A 614 -34.91 -0.32 -12.90
CA LEU A 614 -33.91 -0.82 -13.85
C LEU A 614 -34.48 -1.80 -14.86
N ARG A 615 -33.94 -1.76 -16.07
CA ARG A 615 -34.04 -2.82 -17.10
C ARG A 615 -32.63 -3.38 -17.33
N VAL A 616 -32.50 -4.70 -17.33
CA VAL A 616 -31.24 -5.41 -17.57
C VAL A 616 -31.39 -6.29 -18.80
N GLU A 617 -30.51 -6.07 -19.76
CA GLU A 617 -30.46 -6.82 -21.03
C GLU A 617 -29.21 -7.70 -21.05
N VAL A 618 -29.38 -9.00 -21.02
CA VAL A 618 -28.31 -9.99 -20.93
C VAL A 618 -28.12 -10.69 -22.26
N SER A 619 -26.90 -10.73 -22.77
CA SER A 619 -26.53 -11.46 -23.99
C SER A 619 -26.13 -12.92 -23.71
N THR A 620 -26.04 -13.74 -24.77
CA THR A 620 -25.67 -15.16 -24.65
C THR A 620 -24.22 -15.39 -24.24
N ASP A 621 -23.35 -14.38 -24.40
CA ASP A 621 -21.95 -14.41 -23.94
C ASP A 621 -21.75 -14.02 -22.47
N GLY A 622 -22.86 -13.86 -21.73
CA GLY A 622 -22.88 -13.50 -20.33
C GLY A 622 -22.74 -11.98 -20.06
N GLY A 623 -22.47 -11.19 -21.07
CA GLY A 623 -22.42 -9.73 -20.97
C GLY A 623 -23.81 -9.14 -20.78
N PHE A 624 -23.92 -8.02 -20.06
CA PHE A 624 -25.21 -7.35 -19.87
C PHE A 624 -25.10 -5.84 -19.88
N PHE A 625 -26.22 -5.18 -20.18
CA PHE A 625 -26.41 -3.75 -20.06
C PHE A 625 -27.47 -3.45 -19.00
N VAL A 626 -27.29 -2.35 -18.29
CA VAL A 626 -28.27 -1.83 -17.34
C VAL A 626 -28.84 -0.51 -17.89
N ILE A 627 -30.15 -0.36 -17.88
CA ILE A 627 -30.85 0.80 -18.42
C ILE A 627 -31.73 1.37 -17.31
N ASP A 628 -31.61 2.67 -17.06
CA ASP A 628 -32.54 3.40 -16.19
C ASP A 628 -33.89 3.53 -16.91
N ARG A 629 -34.93 2.97 -16.32
CA ARG A 629 -36.27 2.99 -16.93
C ARG A 629 -36.89 4.38 -17.01
N LYS A 630 -36.45 5.33 -16.17
CA LYS A 630 -36.96 6.70 -16.17
C LYS A 630 -36.31 7.56 -17.25
N SER A 631 -34.99 7.52 -17.36
CA SER A 631 -34.22 8.37 -18.27
C SER A 631 -33.90 7.69 -19.61
N GLY A 632 -33.92 6.37 -19.68
CA GLY A 632 -33.40 5.59 -20.81
C GLY A 632 -31.87 5.51 -20.85
N THR A 633 -31.16 6.06 -19.88
CA THR A 633 -29.68 6.03 -19.83
C THR A 633 -29.19 4.60 -19.72
N ARG A 634 -28.17 4.24 -20.53
CA ARG A 634 -27.62 2.89 -20.62
C ARG A 634 -26.19 2.82 -20.11
N SER A 635 -25.84 1.78 -19.33
CA SER A 635 -24.50 1.47 -18.81
C SER A 635 -24.09 0.08 -19.27
N GLY A 636 -22.81 -0.13 -19.57
CA GLY A 636 -22.25 -1.44 -19.95
C GLY A 636 -21.57 -1.44 -21.33
N PRO A 637 -21.12 -2.60 -21.85
CA PRO A 637 -21.39 -3.94 -21.30
C PRO A 637 -20.64 -4.25 -20.01
N HIS A 638 -21.29 -4.98 -19.11
CA HIS A 638 -20.71 -5.49 -17.87
C HIS A 638 -20.58 -7.01 -17.93
N ASN A 639 -19.80 -7.60 -17.02
CA ASN A 639 -19.57 -9.04 -16.91
C ASN A 639 -18.91 -9.66 -18.17
N MET A 640 -18.11 -8.92 -18.91
CA MET A 640 -17.33 -9.49 -20.01
C MET A 640 -16.11 -10.21 -19.45
N LEU A 641 -15.99 -11.51 -19.68
CA LEU A 641 -14.85 -12.29 -19.23
C LEU A 641 -13.61 -12.01 -20.09
N LEU A 642 -12.46 -11.93 -19.45
CA LEU A 642 -11.14 -11.75 -20.06
C LEU A 642 -10.15 -12.72 -19.41
N ASP A 643 -9.55 -13.57 -20.23
CA ASP A 643 -8.53 -14.54 -19.82
C ASP A 643 -7.17 -14.18 -20.42
N GLU A 644 -6.15 -14.20 -19.58
CA GLU A 644 -4.76 -13.89 -19.93
C GLU A 644 -3.85 -15.00 -19.40
N GLY A 645 -2.87 -15.44 -20.19
CA GLY A 645 -1.86 -16.36 -19.67
C GLY A 645 -0.96 -15.68 -18.63
N ASP A 646 -0.55 -16.43 -17.61
CA ASP A 646 0.32 -15.98 -16.53
C ASP A 646 1.55 -16.88 -16.40
N ARG A 647 2.72 -16.34 -16.74
CA ARG A 647 4.01 -17.02 -16.54
C ARG A 647 4.69 -16.63 -15.23
N GLY A 648 3.98 -15.88 -14.39
CA GLY A 648 4.46 -15.37 -13.11
C GLY A 648 4.59 -16.41 -12.01
N ASP A 649 4.53 -15.93 -10.78
CA ASP A 649 4.55 -16.71 -9.55
C ASP A 649 3.49 -16.19 -8.58
N GLU A 650 3.40 -16.70 -7.37
CA GLU A 650 2.40 -16.27 -6.39
C GLU A 650 2.48 -14.77 -6.07
N TYR A 651 3.65 -14.15 -6.19
CA TYR A 651 3.90 -12.75 -5.88
C TYR A 651 3.64 -11.79 -7.04
N THR A 652 3.83 -12.22 -8.28
CA THR A 652 3.87 -11.31 -9.43
C THR A 652 3.20 -11.93 -10.64
N PHE A 653 2.20 -11.24 -11.18
CA PHE A 653 1.63 -11.56 -12.50
C PHE A 653 2.62 -11.22 -13.61
N SER A 654 2.78 -12.13 -14.59
CA SER A 654 3.59 -11.90 -15.78
C SER A 654 2.88 -12.41 -17.02
N TYR A 655 2.52 -11.48 -17.87
CA TYR A 655 1.68 -11.76 -19.04
C TYR A 655 2.31 -12.75 -20.02
N ALA A 656 1.49 -13.72 -20.48
CA ALA A 656 1.77 -14.61 -21.59
C ALA A 656 0.55 -14.66 -22.54
N GLY A 657 0.73 -14.29 -23.78
CA GLY A 657 -0.35 -14.25 -24.78
C GLY A 657 -0.73 -15.60 -25.39
N PRO A 658 -1.81 -15.68 -26.16
CA PRO A 658 -2.78 -14.62 -26.44
C PRO A 658 -3.80 -14.40 -25.32
N THR A 659 -4.45 -13.23 -25.34
CA THR A 659 -5.62 -12.91 -24.49
C THR A 659 -6.88 -13.44 -25.17
N LEU A 660 -7.78 -14.05 -24.38
CA LEU A 660 -9.06 -14.61 -24.83
C LEU A 660 -10.20 -13.93 -24.04
N GLY A 661 -11.44 -14.11 -24.48
CA GLY A 661 -12.58 -13.52 -23.79
C GLY A 661 -13.92 -14.14 -24.19
N SER A 662 -14.97 -13.81 -23.43
CA SER A 662 -16.31 -14.35 -23.67
C SER A 662 -17.06 -13.65 -24.81
N ARG A 663 -16.56 -12.50 -25.30
CA ARG A 663 -17.29 -11.68 -26.29
C ARG A 663 -17.67 -12.48 -27.55
N GLY A 664 -18.99 -12.54 -27.81
CA GLY A 664 -19.52 -13.23 -29.00
C GLY A 664 -19.64 -14.74 -28.87
N LEU A 665 -19.36 -15.32 -27.70
CA LEU A 665 -19.64 -16.73 -27.44
C LEU A 665 -21.16 -16.97 -27.38
N ALA A 666 -21.58 -18.12 -27.86
CA ALA A 666 -22.98 -18.55 -27.82
C ALA A 666 -23.22 -19.50 -26.64
N GLY A 667 -23.59 -18.95 -25.50
CA GLY A 667 -24.03 -19.72 -24.33
C GLY A 667 -25.53 -20.00 -24.35
N ALA A 668 -25.94 -20.98 -23.56
CA ALA A 668 -27.34 -21.22 -23.24
C ALA A 668 -27.83 -20.17 -22.26
N ARG A 669 -29.00 -19.59 -22.54
CA ARG A 669 -29.59 -18.53 -21.69
C ARG A 669 -31.03 -18.89 -21.33
N ARG A 670 -31.39 -18.66 -20.09
CA ARG A 670 -32.79 -18.83 -19.63
C ARG A 670 -33.13 -17.78 -18.56
N VAL A 671 -34.41 -17.42 -18.50
CA VAL A 671 -34.94 -16.53 -17.47
C VAL A 671 -35.69 -17.31 -16.41
N ALA A 672 -35.46 -17.01 -15.14
CA ALA A 672 -36.19 -17.52 -14.00
C ALA A 672 -36.84 -16.36 -13.27
N LEU A 673 -38.15 -16.38 -13.17
CA LEU A 673 -38.94 -15.46 -12.36
C LEU A 673 -39.46 -16.21 -11.12
N SER A 674 -39.12 -15.73 -9.94
CA SER A 674 -39.59 -16.29 -8.67
C SER A 674 -39.89 -15.17 -7.68
N GLY A 675 -41.18 -15.02 -7.33
CA GLY A 675 -41.58 -13.97 -6.41
C GLY A 675 -41.14 -12.58 -6.81
N ASP A 676 -40.38 -11.95 -5.94
CA ASP A 676 -39.84 -10.59 -6.11
C ASP A 676 -38.37 -10.58 -6.64
N ARG A 677 -37.90 -11.69 -7.25
CA ARG A 677 -36.60 -11.81 -7.91
C ARG A 677 -36.72 -12.29 -9.35
N ALA A 678 -36.03 -11.63 -10.25
CA ALA A 678 -35.81 -12.08 -11.63
C ALA A 678 -34.32 -12.39 -11.83
N THR A 679 -34.04 -13.55 -12.44
CA THR A 679 -32.67 -14.00 -12.71
C THR A 679 -32.53 -14.41 -14.16
N VAL A 680 -31.49 -13.91 -14.85
CA VAL A 680 -31.05 -14.49 -16.12
C VAL A 680 -29.87 -15.40 -15.82
N ILE A 681 -30.00 -16.65 -16.21
CA ILE A 681 -28.95 -17.67 -16.05
C ILE A 681 -28.32 -17.88 -17.41
N VAL A 682 -26.99 -17.78 -17.46
CA VAL A 682 -26.19 -18.02 -18.67
C VAL A 682 -25.18 -19.12 -18.40
N GLU A 683 -25.21 -20.14 -19.24
CA GLU A 683 -24.23 -21.24 -19.21
C GLU A 683 -23.39 -21.19 -20.49
N LEU A 684 -22.08 -21.11 -20.33
CA LEU A 684 -21.14 -21.07 -21.45
C LEU A 684 -19.87 -21.85 -21.11
N VAL A 685 -19.08 -22.16 -22.12
CA VAL A 685 -17.77 -22.80 -21.95
C VAL A 685 -16.71 -21.87 -22.55
N LEU A 686 -15.67 -21.62 -21.77
CA LEU A 686 -14.46 -20.96 -22.24
C LEU A 686 -13.45 -22.05 -22.65
N ASP A 687 -13.12 -22.13 -23.93
CA ASP A 687 -12.03 -22.96 -24.42
C ASP A 687 -10.72 -22.23 -24.18
N LEU A 688 -10.03 -22.59 -23.10
CA LEU A 688 -8.80 -21.96 -22.66
C LEU A 688 -7.60 -22.87 -22.94
N PRO A 689 -6.42 -22.34 -23.28
CA PRO A 689 -5.18 -23.12 -23.33
C PRO A 689 -4.97 -23.87 -22.00
N VAL A 690 -4.56 -25.15 -22.11
CA VAL A 690 -4.33 -26.01 -20.94
C VAL A 690 -3.32 -25.40 -19.95
N GLY A 691 -2.38 -24.60 -20.46
CA GLY A 691 -1.36 -23.93 -19.67
C GLY A 691 -0.32 -23.27 -20.58
N LEU A 692 0.88 -23.07 -20.06
CA LEU A 692 2.01 -22.53 -20.81
C LEU A 692 2.79 -23.64 -21.54
N ARG A 693 3.49 -23.30 -22.61
CA ARG A 693 4.51 -24.15 -23.23
C ARG A 693 5.67 -24.36 -22.24
N GLU A 694 6.53 -25.36 -22.54
CA GLU A 694 7.68 -25.70 -21.69
C GLU A 694 8.62 -24.49 -21.45
N ASP A 695 8.82 -23.68 -22.50
CA ASP A 695 9.60 -22.42 -22.38
C ASP A 695 8.93 -21.31 -21.58
N ARG A 696 7.66 -21.49 -21.20
CA ARG A 696 6.80 -20.52 -20.47
C ARG A 696 6.62 -19.16 -21.15
N LEU A 697 7.06 -19.00 -22.40
CA LEU A 697 6.98 -17.71 -23.10
C LEU A 697 5.64 -17.49 -23.80
N ALA A 698 4.87 -18.56 -24.02
CA ALA A 698 3.55 -18.50 -24.63
C ALA A 698 2.66 -19.62 -24.11
N ARG A 699 1.37 -19.48 -24.36
CA ARG A 699 0.36 -20.50 -24.06
C ARG A 699 0.44 -21.69 -25.02
N THR A 700 0.04 -22.89 -24.55
CA THR A 700 -0.06 -24.07 -25.39
C THR A 700 -1.19 -23.92 -26.42
N PRO A 701 -1.10 -24.58 -27.60
CA PRO A 701 -2.21 -24.61 -28.53
C PRO A 701 -3.33 -25.57 -28.10
N ALA A 702 -3.05 -26.52 -27.21
CA ALA A 702 -4.06 -27.41 -26.67
C ALA A 702 -4.99 -26.67 -25.74
N VAL A 703 -6.30 -26.88 -25.86
CA VAL A 703 -7.33 -26.20 -25.07
C VAL A 703 -8.09 -27.20 -24.20
N VAL A 704 -8.68 -26.65 -23.13
CA VAL A 704 -9.59 -27.34 -22.22
C VAL A 704 -10.80 -26.43 -21.98
N GLY A 705 -11.98 -27.04 -21.89
CA GLY A 705 -13.21 -26.33 -21.62
C GLY A 705 -13.32 -26.00 -20.12
N CYS A 706 -13.48 -24.76 -19.80
CA CYS A 706 -13.82 -24.26 -18.47
C CYS A 706 -15.28 -23.83 -18.46
N ALA A 707 -16.13 -24.58 -17.76
CA ALA A 707 -17.55 -24.28 -17.67
C ALA A 707 -17.78 -23.01 -16.83
N VAL A 708 -18.67 -22.15 -17.30
CA VAL A 708 -19.09 -20.92 -16.61
C VAL A 708 -20.59 -20.92 -16.43
N HIS A 709 -21.05 -20.72 -15.20
CA HIS A 709 -22.44 -20.53 -14.84
C HIS A 709 -22.62 -19.15 -14.21
N ALA A 710 -23.35 -18.26 -14.88
CA ALA A 710 -23.59 -16.89 -14.43
C ALA A 710 -25.05 -16.68 -14.10
N GLU A 711 -25.35 -16.30 -12.87
CA GLU A 711 -26.65 -15.85 -12.41
C GLU A 711 -26.64 -14.32 -12.29
N ILE A 712 -27.41 -13.64 -13.14
CA ILE A 712 -27.53 -12.18 -13.17
C ILE A 712 -28.93 -11.85 -12.65
N SER A 713 -29.00 -11.35 -11.42
CA SER A 713 -30.23 -11.20 -10.65
C SER A 713 -30.59 -9.74 -10.43
N LEU A 714 -31.91 -9.47 -10.49
CA LEU A 714 -32.50 -8.19 -10.18
C LEU A 714 -33.65 -8.38 -9.18
N ASP A 715 -33.53 -7.82 -8.01
CA ASP A 715 -34.55 -7.84 -6.97
C ASP A 715 -35.50 -6.64 -7.11
N ALA A 716 -36.75 -6.83 -6.69
CA ALA A 716 -37.74 -5.75 -6.63
C ALA A 716 -37.24 -4.60 -5.74
N GLY A 717 -37.22 -3.39 -6.28
CA GLY A 717 -36.77 -2.17 -5.63
C GLY A 717 -35.27 -1.94 -5.55
N ALA A 718 -34.43 -2.92 -5.94
CA ALA A 718 -32.97 -2.75 -5.94
C ALA A 718 -32.52 -1.75 -7.04
N ARG A 719 -31.48 -0.99 -6.75
CA ARG A 719 -30.81 -0.09 -7.71
C ARG A 719 -29.46 -0.65 -8.16
N ARG A 720 -29.25 -1.93 -8.02
CA ARG A 720 -28.06 -2.69 -8.41
C ARG A 720 -28.46 -3.97 -9.11
N VAL A 721 -27.51 -4.56 -9.82
CA VAL A 721 -27.58 -5.89 -10.41
C VAL A 721 -26.62 -6.79 -9.65
N ASP A 722 -27.13 -7.87 -9.08
CA ASP A 722 -26.33 -8.85 -8.34
C ASP A 722 -25.86 -9.96 -9.28
N VAL A 723 -24.60 -10.35 -9.22
CA VAL A 723 -24.01 -11.39 -10.06
C VAL A 723 -23.38 -12.47 -9.17
N SER A 724 -23.75 -13.72 -9.43
CA SER A 724 -23.09 -14.93 -8.92
C SER A 724 -22.51 -15.67 -10.12
N LEU A 725 -21.19 -15.82 -10.14
CA LEU A 725 -20.45 -16.40 -11.26
C LEU A 725 -19.66 -17.61 -10.76
N SER A 726 -20.08 -18.82 -11.14
CA SER A 726 -19.30 -20.04 -10.90
C SER A 726 -18.48 -20.38 -12.13
N VAL A 727 -17.22 -20.71 -11.90
CA VAL A 727 -16.26 -21.14 -12.95
C VAL A 727 -15.63 -22.45 -12.51
N ASP A 728 -15.77 -23.49 -13.33
CA ASP A 728 -15.00 -24.72 -13.17
C ASP A 728 -13.67 -24.58 -13.92
N ASN A 729 -12.65 -24.14 -13.20
CA ASN A 729 -11.33 -23.93 -13.76
C ASN A 729 -10.60 -25.23 -14.02
N GLN A 730 -10.29 -25.51 -15.28
CA GLN A 730 -9.50 -26.66 -15.73
C GLN A 730 -8.16 -26.25 -16.38
N ALA A 731 -7.95 -24.93 -16.56
CA ALA A 731 -6.73 -24.37 -17.14
C ALA A 731 -5.69 -24.02 -16.05
N ARG A 732 -4.43 -23.97 -16.46
CA ARG A 732 -3.30 -23.61 -15.59
C ARG A 732 -2.59 -22.36 -16.11
N ASP A 733 -1.84 -21.71 -15.23
CA ASP A 733 -0.97 -20.58 -15.56
C ASP A 733 -1.73 -19.48 -16.32
N HIS A 734 -2.83 -18.99 -15.72
CA HIS A 734 -3.66 -17.94 -16.32
C HIS A 734 -4.32 -17.05 -15.26
N ARG A 735 -4.86 -15.93 -15.71
CA ARG A 735 -5.65 -15.00 -14.94
C ARG A 735 -6.99 -14.74 -15.61
N LEU A 736 -8.08 -14.92 -14.87
CA LEU A 736 -9.44 -14.65 -15.37
C LEU A 736 -9.99 -13.39 -14.67
N ARG A 737 -10.50 -12.44 -15.47
CA ARG A 737 -11.08 -11.18 -15.00
C ARG A 737 -12.47 -10.96 -15.59
N ILE A 738 -13.32 -10.23 -14.86
CA ILE A 738 -14.51 -9.59 -15.44
C ILE A 738 -14.17 -8.14 -15.79
N LEU A 739 -14.81 -7.67 -16.87
CA LEU A 739 -14.71 -6.28 -17.34
C LEU A 739 -16.07 -5.61 -17.21
N CYS A 740 -16.08 -4.38 -16.66
CA CYS A 740 -17.23 -3.52 -16.55
C CYS A 740 -16.92 -2.19 -17.24
N ASP A 741 -17.64 -1.88 -18.34
CA ASP A 741 -17.51 -0.62 -19.02
C ASP A 741 -18.33 0.46 -18.30
N THR A 742 -17.67 1.52 -17.88
CA THR A 742 -18.31 2.63 -17.15
C THR A 742 -18.94 3.68 -18.08
N GLY A 743 -18.69 3.61 -19.39
CA GLY A 743 -19.13 4.60 -20.35
C GLY A 743 -18.31 5.90 -20.32
N THR A 744 -17.57 6.16 -19.26
CA THR A 744 -16.89 7.44 -18.99
C THR A 744 -15.39 7.23 -18.78
N ARG A 745 -14.56 8.05 -19.43
CA ARG A 745 -13.12 8.09 -19.18
C ARG A 745 -12.82 8.99 -17.98
N ALA A 746 -12.10 8.46 -17.01
CA ALA A 746 -11.72 9.17 -15.80
C ALA A 746 -10.19 9.20 -15.61
N LEU A 747 -9.69 10.29 -15.04
CA LEU A 747 -8.28 10.43 -14.65
C LEU A 747 -8.02 9.86 -13.26
N THR A 748 -9.06 9.80 -12.45
CA THR A 748 -9.06 9.23 -11.09
C THR A 748 -10.28 8.33 -10.90
N HIS A 749 -10.15 7.39 -9.99
CA HIS A 749 -11.24 6.52 -9.57
C HIS A 749 -11.17 6.33 -8.06
N ILE A 750 -12.27 5.88 -7.46
CA ILE A 750 -12.41 5.64 -6.02
C ILE A 750 -12.27 4.14 -5.78
N ALA A 751 -11.55 3.75 -4.73
CA ALA A 751 -11.49 2.36 -4.29
C ALA A 751 -11.58 2.24 -2.77
N GLY A 752 -12.26 1.21 -2.29
CA GLY A 752 -12.31 0.88 -0.87
C GLY A 752 -10.95 0.43 -0.33
N ALA A 753 -10.57 0.96 0.82
CA ALA A 753 -9.37 0.64 1.58
C ALA A 753 -9.70 0.61 3.08
N ALA A 754 -8.72 0.28 3.94
CA ALA A 754 -8.91 0.30 5.38
C ALA A 754 -9.39 1.69 5.87
N PHE A 755 -10.62 1.77 6.39
CA PHE A 755 -11.28 2.99 6.88
C PHE A 755 -11.37 4.15 5.87
N ALA A 756 -11.30 3.89 4.57
CA ALA A 756 -11.33 4.94 3.56
C ALA A 756 -11.85 4.45 2.21
N TRP A 757 -12.45 5.36 1.44
CA TRP A 757 -12.59 5.26 0.00
C TRP A 757 -11.62 6.24 -0.63
N VAL A 758 -10.49 5.72 -1.13
CA VAL A 758 -9.36 6.52 -1.59
C VAL A 758 -9.47 6.87 -3.08
N ASP A 759 -9.04 8.09 -3.42
CA ASP A 759 -8.88 8.49 -4.81
C ASP A 759 -7.54 7.98 -5.33
N ARG A 760 -7.56 7.27 -6.46
CA ARG A 760 -6.36 6.75 -7.12
C ARG A 760 -6.30 7.21 -8.57
N ALA A 761 -5.10 7.56 -9.03
CA ALA A 761 -4.88 7.87 -10.43
C ALA A 761 -5.16 6.64 -11.32
N THR A 762 -5.88 6.85 -12.40
CA THR A 762 -6.21 5.81 -13.38
C THR A 762 -4.97 5.41 -14.20
N ARG A 763 -4.13 6.38 -14.54
CA ARG A 763 -2.88 6.11 -15.25
C ARG A 763 -1.76 5.85 -14.27
N VAL A 764 -1.07 4.75 -14.48
CA VAL A 764 0.16 4.40 -13.77
C VAL A 764 1.34 4.98 -14.53
N SER A 765 2.11 5.84 -13.88
CA SER A 765 3.37 6.35 -14.42
C SER A 765 4.50 5.42 -13.99
N GLY A 766 4.99 4.59 -14.91
CA GLY A 766 6.17 3.76 -14.67
C GLY A 766 7.44 4.43 -15.16
N LYS A 767 8.48 4.47 -14.34
CA LYS A 767 9.83 4.78 -14.78
C LYS A 767 10.67 3.50 -14.89
N ARG A 768 11.51 3.41 -15.91
CA ARG A 768 12.46 2.29 -16.04
C ARG A 768 13.42 2.27 -14.83
N GLY A 769 13.68 1.09 -14.30
CA GLY A 769 14.71 0.89 -13.28
C GLY A 769 14.18 0.56 -11.88
N TRP A 770 12.89 0.48 -11.66
CA TRP A 770 12.31 -0.02 -10.43
C TRP A 770 12.63 -1.51 -10.21
N VAL A 771 12.64 -1.95 -8.96
CA VAL A 771 12.84 -3.38 -8.62
C VAL A 771 11.63 -4.19 -9.06
N GLU A 772 10.43 -3.69 -8.85
CA GLU A 772 9.17 -4.19 -9.42
C GLU A 772 8.52 -3.08 -10.24
N GLN A 773 8.16 -3.40 -11.50
CA GLN A 773 7.56 -2.42 -12.41
C GLN A 773 6.16 -2.03 -11.93
N PRO A 774 5.80 -0.72 -12.00
CA PRO A 774 4.45 -0.31 -11.65
C PRO A 774 3.42 -0.90 -12.62
N THR A 775 2.31 -1.38 -12.07
CA THR A 775 1.18 -1.93 -12.81
C THR A 775 -0.12 -1.24 -12.46
N ALA A 776 -1.19 -1.47 -13.26
CA ALA A 776 -2.51 -0.90 -12.98
C ALA A 776 -3.26 -1.65 -11.87
N GLU A 777 -2.84 -2.88 -11.58
CA GLU A 777 -3.45 -3.71 -10.55
C GLU A 777 -3.25 -3.08 -9.16
N ARG A 778 -4.34 -3.07 -8.37
CA ARG A 778 -4.40 -2.50 -7.02
C ARG A 778 -5.25 -3.38 -6.12
N CYS A 779 -5.02 -3.27 -4.82
CA CYS A 779 -5.89 -3.87 -3.81
C CYS A 779 -7.16 -3.02 -3.63
N LEU A 780 -8.31 -3.69 -3.39
CA LEU A 780 -9.56 -3.07 -2.94
C LEU A 780 -10.19 -3.89 -1.80
N HIS A 781 -11.08 -3.25 -1.03
CA HIS A 781 -11.80 -3.94 0.05
C HIS A 781 -13.23 -4.34 -0.34
N ASP A 782 -14.08 -3.38 -0.66
CA ASP A 782 -15.51 -3.58 -0.87
C ASP A 782 -15.99 -3.08 -2.24
N LEU A 783 -15.47 -1.96 -2.72
CA LEU A 783 -15.91 -1.37 -3.98
C LEU A 783 -14.79 -0.67 -4.75
N VAL A 784 -14.99 -0.57 -6.06
CA VAL A 784 -14.28 0.37 -6.94
C VAL A 784 -15.31 1.15 -7.75
N ALA A 785 -15.11 2.47 -7.90
CA ALA A 785 -16.07 3.33 -8.60
C ALA A 785 -15.38 4.38 -9.47
N ILE A 786 -16.01 4.70 -10.62
CA ILE A 786 -15.84 5.98 -11.30
C ILE A 786 -17.06 6.81 -10.91
N ASP A 787 -16.83 7.86 -10.13
CA ASP A 787 -17.89 8.68 -9.56
C ASP A 787 -18.78 9.28 -10.65
N GLY A 788 -20.09 9.28 -10.42
CA GLY A 788 -21.09 9.71 -11.39
C GLY A 788 -21.32 8.75 -12.58
N ALA A 789 -20.63 7.58 -12.63
CA ALA A 789 -20.77 6.61 -13.71
C ALA A 789 -21.14 5.21 -13.19
N LEU A 790 -20.27 4.54 -12.47
CA LEU A 790 -20.44 3.15 -12.06
C LEU A 790 -19.68 2.84 -10.78
N ALA A 791 -20.29 2.08 -9.86
CA ALA A 791 -19.58 1.35 -8.82
C ALA A 791 -19.72 -0.17 -9.04
N VAL A 792 -18.65 -0.90 -8.77
CA VAL A 792 -18.62 -2.36 -8.71
C VAL A 792 -18.30 -2.77 -7.29
N GLY A 793 -19.24 -3.46 -6.62
CA GLY A 793 -19.05 -4.03 -5.30
C GLY A 793 -18.59 -5.47 -5.39
N VAL A 794 -17.65 -5.91 -4.56
CA VAL A 794 -17.01 -7.23 -4.64
C VAL A 794 -17.04 -7.97 -3.30
N ASP A 795 -17.28 -9.27 -3.34
CA ASP A 795 -17.32 -10.15 -2.18
C ASP A 795 -16.02 -10.96 -2.06
N GLY A 796 -15.04 -10.42 -1.34
CA GLY A 796 -13.75 -11.08 -1.08
C GLY A 796 -12.79 -11.10 -2.28
N LEU A 797 -13.07 -10.39 -3.37
CA LEU A 797 -12.15 -10.20 -4.49
C LEU A 797 -11.28 -8.98 -4.20
N ARG A 798 -9.95 -9.15 -4.14
CA ARG A 798 -9.04 -8.13 -3.64
C ARG A 798 -8.19 -7.45 -4.71
N GLU A 799 -8.27 -7.88 -5.97
CA GLU A 799 -7.52 -7.27 -7.07
C GLU A 799 -8.44 -6.68 -8.13
N TYR A 800 -8.16 -5.43 -8.48
CA TYR A 800 -8.79 -4.74 -9.61
C TYR A 800 -7.77 -3.92 -10.39
N ALA A 801 -8.17 -3.49 -11.58
CA ALA A 801 -7.49 -2.46 -12.37
C ALA A 801 -8.51 -1.57 -13.07
N VAL A 802 -8.19 -0.29 -13.26
CA VAL A 802 -8.81 0.50 -14.33
C VAL A 802 -7.88 0.45 -15.52
N LEU A 803 -8.37 -0.06 -16.64
CA LEU A 803 -7.54 -0.31 -17.81
C LEU A 803 -7.05 1.00 -18.46
N HIS A 804 -6.08 0.89 -19.37
CA HIS A 804 -5.43 2.05 -20.02
C HIS A 804 -6.37 2.97 -20.78
N ASP A 805 -7.58 2.51 -21.13
CA ASP A 805 -8.62 3.35 -21.71
C ASP A 805 -9.21 4.36 -20.71
N GLY A 806 -8.94 4.15 -19.40
CA GLY A 806 -9.47 4.98 -18.30
C GLY A 806 -10.98 4.85 -18.10
N ARG A 807 -11.59 3.81 -18.67
CA ARG A 807 -13.03 3.60 -18.75
C ARG A 807 -13.46 2.22 -18.25
N THR A 808 -12.62 1.21 -18.41
CA THR A 808 -12.98 -0.17 -18.09
C THR A 808 -12.44 -0.55 -16.72
N ILE A 809 -13.33 -0.91 -15.80
CA ILE A 809 -12.97 -1.54 -14.53
C ILE A 809 -12.83 -3.05 -14.78
N ALA A 810 -11.68 -3.61 -14.45
CA ALA A 810 -11.38 -5.03 -14.48
C ALA A 810 -11.26 -5.56 -13.05
N ILE A 811 -12.01 -6.60 -12.69
CA ILE A 811 -11.90 -7.30 -11.40
C ILE A 811 -11.31 -8.68 -11.65
N THR A 812 -10.24 -9.02 -10.93
CA THR A 812 -9.66 -10.36 -11.02
C THR A 812 -10.48 -11.35 -10.21
N LEU A 813 -10.97 -12.39 -10.87
CA LEU A 813 -11.73 -13.49 -10.27
C LEU A 813 -10.78 -14.54 -9.70
N LEU A 814 -9.88 -15.03 -10.53
CA LEU A 814 -8.85 -15.99 -10.15
C LEU A 814 -7.53 -15.69 -10.85
N ARG A 815 -6.47 -16.09 -10.22
CA ARG A 815 -5.14 -16.16 -10.77
C ARG A 815 -4.54 -17.51 -10.44
N ALA A 816 -4.29 -18.29 -11.47
CA ALA A 816 -3.73 -19.65 -11.42
C ALA A 816 -2.23 -19.58 -11.71
N THR A 817 -1.41 -20.03 -10.79
CA THR A 817 0.05 -20.08 -10.94
C THR A 817 0.60 -21.29 -10.20
N GLY A 818 1.71 -21.85 -10.63
CA GLY A 818 2.24 -23.11 -10.08
C GLY A 818 3.58 -22.96 -9.36
N TRP A 819 4.01 -21.73 -9.05
CA TRP A 819 5.32 -21.46 -8.43
C TRP A 819 5.19 -20.49 -7.29
N LEU A 820 5.82 -20.79 -6.17
CA LEU A 820 5.95 -19.86 -5.05
C LEU A 820 6.72 -18.61 -5.50
N SER A 821 7.91 -18.78 -6.06
CA SER A 821 8.73 -17.67 -6.55
C SER A 821 9.55 -18.04 -7.79
N ARG A 822 9.73 -17.02 -8.66
CA ARG A 822 10.57 -17.10 -9.85
C ARG A 822 11.50 -15.90 -9.93
N GLY A 823 12.72 -16.09 -10.46
CA GLY A 823 13.71 -15.02 -10.62
C GLY A 823 13.86 -14.48 -12.05
N ASP A 824 13.07 -15.02 -13.00
CA ASP A 824 13.17 -14.72 -14.45
C ASP A 824 12.05 -13.83 -14.99
N LEU A 825 11.34 -13.10 -14.11
CA LEU A 825 10.21 -12.26 -14.49
C LEU A 825 10.69 -10.87 -14.93
N PRO A 826 10.16 -10.31 -16.04
CA PRO A 826 10.51 -8.96 -16.47
C PRO A 826 9.90 -7.86 -15.58
N GLU A 827 8.80 -8.15 -14.89
CA GLU A 827 8.10 -7.22 -14.03
C GLU A 827 8.79 -7.04 -12.67
N ARG A 828 9.60 -8.01 -12.25
CA ARG A 828 10.31 -8.00 -10.96
C ARG A 828 11.73 -8.51 -11.10
N ARG A 829 12.68 -7.87 -10.39
CA ARG A 829 14.07 -8.32 -10.31
C ARG A 829 14.26 -9.33 -9.18
N GLY A 830 14.76 -10.51 -9.52
CA GLY A 830 15.12 -11.55 -8.56
C GLY A 830 13.92 -12.33 -7.99
N HIS A 831 14.24 -13.19 -7.05
CA HIS A 831 13.26 -14.01 -6.33
C HIS A 831 12.65 -13.22 -5.17
N ALA A 832 11.43 -13.63 -4.77
CA ALA A 832 10.75 -13.15 -3.55
C ALA A 832 10.62 -14.25 -2.48
N GLY A 833 11.09 -15.45 -2.74
CA GLY A 833 11.15 -16.64 -1.91
C GLY A 833 11.88 -17.74 -2.66
N LYS A 834 11.90 -18.97 -2.15
CA LYS A 834 12.50 -20.10 -2.85
C LYS A 834 11.70 -20.49 -4.10
N PRO A 835 12.36 -20.98 -5.15
CA PRO A 835 11.71 -21.45 -6.36
C PRO A 835 11.07 -22.83 -6.13
N LEU A 836 9.98 -22.88 -5.36
CA LEU A 836 9.24 -24.10 -5.02
C LEU A 836 7.99 -24.21 -5.89
N GLU A 837 7.62 -25.44 -6.25
CA GLU A 837 6.36 -25.71 -6.93
C GLU A 837 5.19 -25.66 -5.93
N THR A 838 4.10 -25.04 -6.33
CA THR A 838 2.87 -24.87 -5.55
C THR A 838 1.64 -25.20 -6.40
N PRO A 839 1.44 -26.48 -6.74
CA PRO A 839 0.37 -26.91 -7.66
C PRO A 839 -1.04 -26.56 -7.19
N SER A 840 -1.34 -26.46 -5.89
CA SER A 840 -2.68 -26.09 -5.43
C SER A 840 -2.99 -24.60 -5.65
N ALA A 841 -1.97 -23.77 -5.92
CA ALA A 841 -2.17 -22.38 -6.34
C ALA A 841 -2.69 -22.21 -7.78
N GLN A 842 -2.78 -23.30 -8.56
CA GLN A 842 -3.47 -23.32 -9.86
C GLN A 842 -4.99 -23.19 -9.76
N VAL A 843 -5.56 -23.31 -8.54
CA VAL A 843 -6.99 -23.09 -8.25
C VAL A 843 -7.89 -23.92 -9.19
N ILE A 844 -7.53 -25.18 -9.44
CA ILE A 844 -8.31 -26.10 -10.29
C ILE A 844 -9.63 -26.46 -9.58
N GLY A 845 -10.70 -26.60 -10.37
CA GLY A 845 -12.04 -26.97 -9.92
C GLY A 845 -13.00 -25.78 -9.83
N GLU A 846 -14.21 -26.07 -9.37
CA GLU A 846 -15.30 -25.09 -9.34
C GLU A 846 -15.12 -24.08 -8.20
N ARG A 847 -15.33 -22.80 -8.54
CA ARG A 847 -15.33 -21.68 -7.60
C ARG A 847 -16.41 -20.66 -7.96
N THR A 848 -17.06 -20.11 -6.92
CA THR A 848 -18.08 -19.07 -7.08
C THR A 848 -17.54 -17.71 -6.64
N TYR A 849 -17.79 -16.72 -7.47
CA TYR A 849 -17.43 -15.34 -7.29
C TYR A 849 -18.69 -14.47 -7.25
N ARG A 850 -18.80 -13.58 -6.26
CA ARG A 850 -19.96 -12.72 -6.11
C ARG A 850 -19.54 -11.25 -6.20
N TYR A 851 -20.31 -10.48 -6.96
CA TYR A 851 -20.14 -9.03 -7.08
C TYR A 851 -21.46 -8.38 -7.51
N CYS A 852 -21.54 -7.06 -7.38
CA CYS A 852 -22.68 -6.31 -7.87
C CYS A 852 -22.24 -5.11 -8.71
N VAL A 853 -23.14 -4.68 -9.59
CA VAL A 853 -22.97 -3.54 -10.47
C VAL A 853 -24.00 -2.48 -10.12
N VAL A 854 -23.55 -1.27 -9.82
CA VAL A 854 -24.36 -0.14 -9.35
C VAL A 854 -24.13 1.05 -10.28
N PRO A 855 -24.92 1.22 -11.36
CA PRO A 855 -24.85 2.42 -12.21
C PRO A 855 -25.35 3.66 -11.46
N PHE A 856 -24.67 4.80 -11.64
CA PHE A 856 -25.08 6.08 -11.05
C PHE A 856 -26.18 6.73 -11.87
N PHE A 857 -27.41 6.23 -11.75
CA PHE A 857 -28.58 6.78 -12.43
C PHE A 857 -29.40 7.70 -11.53
N GLY A 858 -29.91 8.79 -12.11
CA GLY A 858 -30.81 9.71 -11.43
C GLY A 858 -30.15 10.43 -10.27
N ASP A 859 -30.67 10.23 -9.07
CA ASP A 859 -30.25 10.84 -7.80
C ASP A 859 -29.27 9.98 -6.98
N LEU A 860 -28.72 8.89 -7.57
CA LEU A 860 -27.82 7.99 -6.86
C LEU A 860 -26.47 8.68 -6.63
N THR A 861 -26.21 8.99 -5.37
CA THR A 861 -24.93 9.54 -4.91
C THR A 861 -23.94 8.42 -4.58
N LEU A 862 -22.67 8.75 -4.40
CA LEU A 862 -21.64 7.79 -3.94
C LEU A 862 -22.01 7.16 -2.59
N ALA A 863 -22.61 7.92 -1.66
CA ALA A 863 -23.09 7.40 -0.39
C ALA A 863 -24.15 6.29 -0.60
N LEU A 864 -25.15 6.55 -1.42
CA LEU A 864 -26.21 5.59 -1.73
C LEU A 864 -25.68 4.38 -2.52
N ALA A 865 -24.76 4.59 -3.47
CA ALA A 865 -24.10 3.50 -4.18
C ALA A 865 -23.33 2.59 -3.21
N GLY A 866 -22.60 3.19 -2.26
CA GLY A 866 -21.94 2.45 -1.19
C GLY A 866 -22.92 1.68 -0.30
N ARG A 867 -24.14 2.21 -0.04
CA ARG A 867 -25.20 1.46 0.67
C ARG A 867 -25.69 0.27 -0.16
N GLU A 868 -25.93 0.43 -1.45
CA GLU A 868 -26.29 -0.69 -2.32
C GLU A 868 -25.25 -1.81 -2.31
N VAL A 869 -23.95 -1.44 -2.37
CA VAL A 869 -22.84 -2.39 -2.23
C VAL A 869 -22.87 -3.08 -0.86
N ARG A 870 -23.00 -2.34 0.24
CA ARG A 870 -23.08 -2.94 1.59
C ARG A 870 -24.28 -3.85 1.77
N GLU A 871 -25.44 -3.51 1.20
CA GLU A 871 -26.64 -4.35 1.22
C GLU A 871 -26.49 -5.65 0.42
N PHE A 872 -25.73 -5.63 -0.68
CA PHE A 872 -25.30 -6.81 -1.41
C PHE A 872 -24.35 -7.69 -0.57
N LEU A 873 -23.34 -7.08 0.06
CA LEU A 873 -22.34 -7.78 0.86
C LEU A 873 -22.90 -8.37 2.16
N THR A 874 -23.95 -7.75 2.71
CA THR A 874 -24.59 -8.15 3.97
C THR A 874 -26.10 -8.37 3.74
N PRO A 875 -26.49 -9.49 3.11
CA PRO A 875 -27.89 -9.77 2.81
C PRO A 875 -28.71 -9.94 4.10
N ALA A 876 -29.99 -9.52 4.06
CA ALA A 876 -30.93 -9.81 5.12
C ALA A 876 -31.22 -11.32 5.19
N ARG A 877 -31.48 -11.83 6.37
CA ARG A 877 -31.64 -13.27 6.61
C ARG A 877 -32.99 -13.61 7.23
N LEU A 878 -33.64 -14.62 6.69
CA LEU A 878 -34.82 -15.19 7.35
C LEU A 878 -34.37 -15.99 8.59
N THR A 879 -35.06 -15.80 9.70
CA THR A 879 -34.92 -16.56 10.95
C THR A 879 -36.29 -16.86 11.55
N ARG A 880 -36.34 -17.63 12.61
CA ARG A 880 -37.59 -17.91 13.33
C ARG A 880 -37.43 -17.60 14.82
N GLY A 881 -38.41 -16.92 15.42
CA GLY A 881 -38.36 -16.54 16.82
C GLY A 881 -39.73 -16.19 17.40
N ALA A 882 -39.77 -15.86 18.67
CA ALA A 882 -40.99 -15.44 19.36
C ALA A 882 -41.28 -13.95 19.24
N ASN A 883 -40.23 -13.14 19.27
CA ASN A 883 -40.28 -11.68 19.40
C ASN A 883 -39.48 -10.96 18.34
N ASP A 884 -39.90 -9.76 17.94
CA ASP A 884 -39.07 -8.81 17.24
C ASP A 884 -37.93 -8.35 18.16
N ALA A 885 -36.74 -8.00 17.60
CA ALA A 885 -35.60 -7.48 18.35
C ALA A 885 -35.03 -6.23 17.66
N GLY A 886 -34.84 -5.18 18.42
CA GLY A 886 -34.33 -3.91 17.87
C GLY A 886 -35.49 -2.99 17.39
N PRO A 887 -35.18 -1.92 16.64
CA PRO A 887 -33.83 -1.61 16.13
C PRO A 887 -32.85 -1.30 17.28
N PHE A 888 -31.69 -1.96 17.29
CA PHE A 888 -30.69 -1.73 18.33
C PHE A 888 -29.91 -0.44 18.12
N LEU A 889 -29.57 -0.16 16.87
CA LEU A 889 -28.86 1.02 16.40
C LEU A 889 -29.35 1.39 15.01
N SER A 890 -29.63 2.67 14.76
CA SER A 890 -29.93 3.17 13.42
C SER A 890 -29.10 4.38 13.04
N LEU A 891 -28.65 4.39 11.78
CA LEU A 891 -27.94 5.46 11.09
C LEU A 891 -28.75 5.85 9.85
N PRO A 892 -28.89 7.14 9.49
CA PRO A 892 -29.55 7.54 8.24
C PRO A 892 -28.91 6.89 7.01
N ARG A 893 -29.73 6.38 6.09
CA ARG A 893 -29.24 5.67 4.89
C ARG A 893 -28.45 6.57 3.95
N GLU A 894 -28.76 7.85 3.93
CA GLU A 894 -28.13 8.88 3.11
C GLU A 894 -26.75 9.32 3.66
N SER A 895 -26.47 9.02 4.92
CA SER A 895 -25.20 9.40 5.55
C SER A 895 -24.02 8.72 4.86
N LEU A 896 -22.93 9.42 4.67
CA LEU A 896 -21.68 8.87 4.17
C LEU A 896 -20.94 8.08 5.27
N LEU A 897 -21.18 8.41 6.56
CA LEU A 897 -20.55 7.74 7.70
C LEU A 897 -20.81 6.23 7.69
N GLN A 898 -19.78 5.47 8.07
CA GLN A 898 -19.80 4.03 8.15
C GLN A 898 -19.60 3.58 9.61
N VAL A 899 -20.40 2.63 10.07
CA VAL A 899 -20.17 1.93 11.35
C VAL A 899 -19.25 0.75 11.07
N SER A 900 -18.07 0.72 11.72
CA SER A 900 -17.09 -0.35 11.55
C SER A 900 -17.08 -1.35 12.70
N ALA A 901 -17.46 -0.94 13.91
CA ALA A 901 -17.59 -1.84 15.05
C ALA A 901 -18.71 -1.42 16.00
N VAL A 902 -19.43 -2.41 16.52
CA VAL A 902 -20.38 -2.31 17.61
C VAL A 902 -20.11 -3.50 18.53
N ARG A 903 -19.59 -3.28 19.73
CA ARG A 903 -19.22 -4.37 20.63
C ARG A 903 -19.38 -4.02 22.10
N ALA A 904 -19.45 -5.03 22.95
CA ALA A 904 -19.41 -4.82 24.39
C ALA A 904 -18.03 -4.27 24.83
N GLY A 905 -18.04 -3.18 25.58
CA GLY A 905 -16.85 -2.65 26.26
C GLY A 905 -16.57 -3.40 27.56
N THR A 906 -15.32 -3.30 28.04
CA THR A 906 -14.84 -4.04 29.22
C THR A 906 -15.50 -3.61 30.54
N ASP A 907 -16.15 -2.44 30.58
CA ASP A 907 -16.77 -1.84 31.76
C ASP A 907 -18.31 -1.82 31.69
N GLY A 908 -18.90 -2.70 30.83
CA GLY A 908 -20.34 -2.75 30.59
C GLY A 908 -20.88 -1.65 29.69
N SER A 909 -20.02 -0.82 29.08
CA SER A 909 -20.38 0.12 28.04
C SER A 909 -20.55 -0.56 26.68
N LEU A 910 -21.10 0.15 25.72
CA LEU A 910 -21.06 -0.20 24.30
C LEU A 910 -19.90 0.55 23.67
N ALA A 911 -18.98 -0.14 23.02
CA ALA A 911 -17.96 0.46 22.18
C ALA A 911 -18.48 0.56 20.73
N LEU A 912 -18.59 1.79 20.25
CA LEU A 912 -19.03 2.12 18.88
C LEU A 912 -17.88 2.76 18.12
N ARG A 913 -17.57 2.25 16.92
CA ARG A 913 -16.62 2.90 16.02
C ARG A 913 -17.30 3.29 14.72
N VAL A 914 -17.14 4.57 14.36
CA VAL A 914 -17.68 5.18 13.15
C VAL A 914 -16.55 5.86 12.41
N PHE A 915 -16.56 5.83 11.09
CA PHE A 915 -15.55 6.55 10.30
C PHE A 915 -16.19 7.27 9.12
N ASN A 916 -15.55 8.35 8.73
CA ASN A 916 -15.88 9.07 7.50
C ASN A 916 -14.97 8.54 6.38
N PRO A 917 -15.49 7.86 5.36
CA PRO A 917 -14.66 7.25 4.33
C PRO A 917 -14.09 8.24 3.30
N ARG A 918 -14.53 9.52 3.33
CA ARG A 918 -14.18 10.54 2.32
C ARG A 918 -13.70 11.84 2.92
N GLY A 919 -13.17 12.73 2.07
CA GLY A 919 -12.82 14.10 2.45
C GLY A 919 -14.08 14.94 2.72
N GLY A 920 -13.90 16.00 3.50
CA GLY A 920 -14.99 16.84 3.97
C GLY A 920 -15.52 16.41 5.33
N GLU A 921 -16.21 17.32 6.01
CA GLU A 921 -16.84 17.06 7.30
C GLU A 921 -18.20 16.42 7.10
N GLU A 922 -18.51 15.42 7.93
CA GLU A 922 -19.79 14.71 7.91
C GLU A 922 -20.37 14.62 9.31
N SER A 923 -21.69 14.74 9.42
CA SER A 923 -22.41 14.56 10.68
C SER A 923 -23.63 13.68 10.50
N ALA A 924 -23.92 12.87 11.51
CA ALA A 924 -25.11 12.05 11.54
C ALA A 924 -25.60 11.86 12.98
N THR A 925 -26.92 11.70 13.12
CA THR A 925 -27.56 11.30 14.38
C THR A 925 -27.82 9.81 14.37
N LEU A 926 -27.13 9.09 15.25
CA LEU A 926 -27.38 7.68 15.49
C LEU A 926 -28.46 7.54 16.58
N ARG A 927 -29.40 6.59 16.38
CA ARG A 927 -30.46 6.30 17.36
C ARG A 927 -30.29 4.92 17.92
N PHE A 928 -30.45 4.78 19.24
CA PHE A 928 -30.34 3.52 19.98
C PHE A 928 -31.69 3.09 20.52
N ALA A 929 -31.85 1.80 20.79
CA ALA A 929 -33.04 1.24 21.42
C ALA A 929 -33.27 1.75 22.84
N ARG A 930 -32.20 2.16 23.55
CA ARG A 930 -32.22 2.56 24.97
C ARG A 930 -31.73 4.00 25.13
N PRO A 931 -32.23 4.73 26.11
CA PRO A 931 -31.71 6.06 26.43
C PRO A 931 -30.22 6.01 26.84
N ILE A 932 -29.46 6.98 26.35
CA ILE A 932 -28.04 7.14 26.66
C ILE A 932 -27.91 7.88 27.97
N ARG A 933 -27.20 7.28 28.92
CA ARG A 933 -26.81 7.93 30.18
C ARG A 933 -25.55 8.77 29.98
N GLU A 934 -24.57 8.22 29.25
CA GLU A 934 -23.28 8.86 29.04
C GLU A 934 -22.71 8.39 27.70
N ALA A 935 -22.06 9.30 26.96
CA ALA A 935 -21.26 8.97 25.79
C ALA A 935 -19.97 9.79 25.81
N ARG A 936 -18.82 9.13 25.60
CA ARG A 936 -17.53 9.79 25.54
C ARG A 936 -16.69 9.30 24.36
N ALA A 937 -15.96 10.20 23.75
CA ALA A 937 -14.96 9.84 22.74
C ALA A 937 -13.74 9.23 23.44
N VAL A 938 -13.17 8.20 22.81
CA VAL A 938 -11.99 7.46 23.32
C VAL A 938 -11.02 7.17 22.18
N ASP A 939 -9.80 6.76 22.53
CA ASP A 939 -8.82 6.29 21.56
C ASP A 939 -9.13 4.87 21.03
N LEU A 940 -8.31 4.34 20.11
CA LEU A 940 -8.51 3.00 19.56
C LEU A 940 -8.22 1.87 20.57
N ARG A 941 -7.59 2.18 21.70
CA ARG A 941 -7.43 1.27 22.85
C ARG A 941 -8.66 1.24 23.74
N GLU A 942 -9.63 2.14 23.49
CA GLU A 942 -10.82 2.40 24.32
C GLU A 942 -10.46 3.01 25.70
N GLY A 943 -9.26 3.58 25.79
CA GLY A 943 -8.83 4.41 26.89
C GLY A 943 -9.20 5.86 26.69
N ASP A 944 -8.99 6.68 27.74
CA ASP A 944 -9.12 8.11 27.61
C ASP A 944 -8.25 8.61 26.46
N LEU A 945 -8.76 9.58 25.72
CA LEU A 945 -8.02 10.22 24.63
C LEU A 945 -6.68 10.66 25.22
N ALA A 946 -5.64 9.89 24.96
CA ALA A 946 -4.32 10.24 25.41
C ALA A 946 -3.96 11.54 24.67
N LEU A 947 -4.04 12.66 25.40
CA LEU A 947 -3.28 13.87 25.11
C LEU A 947 -1.79 13.48 25.25
N GLY A 948 -1.40 12.48 24.48
CA GLY A 948 -0.07 11.88 24.53
C GLY A 948 0.90 12.95 24.10
N ASN A 949 1.81 13.25 24.97
CA ASN A 949 3.07 13.94 24.75
C ASN A 949 3.86 13.24 23.63
N THR A 950 3.32 13.24 22.42
CA THR A 950 4.07 12.79 21.25
C THR A 950 4.74 14.04 20.67
N ARG A 951 6.01 13.90 20.41
CA ARG A 951 6.92 14.91 19.87
C ARG A 951 6.46 15.52 18.51
N PHE A 952 5.39 14.98 17.90
CA PHE A 952 4.86 15.36 16.61
C PHE A 952 3.36 15.64 16.75
N ASP A 953 2.99 16.91 16.74
CA ASP A 953 1.68 17.44 17.12
C ASP A 953 0.50 17.05 16.24
N VAL A 954 -0.66 17.18 16.89
CA VAL A 954 -2.06 17.16 16.49
C VAL A 954 -2.66 15.75 16.42
N ILE A 955 -3.06 15.24 17.59
CA ILE A 955 -4.21 14.32 17.64
C ILE A 955 -5.44 15.19 17.40
N ARG A 956 -6.05 15.11 16.23
CA ARG A 956 -7.42 15.59 16.06
C ARG A 956 -8.29 14.61 16.83
N THR A 957 -8.82 15.03 17.95
CA THR A 957 -9.82 14.26 18.67
C THR A 957 -11.14 14.44 17.95
N ALA A 958 -11.87 13.34 17.72
CA ALA A 958 -13.26 13.42 17.30
C ALA A 958 -14.01 14.40 18.22
N ALA A 959 -14.85 15.24 17.65
CA ALA A 959 -15.64 16.17 18.45
C ALA A 959 -16.41 15.39 19.54
N PRO A 960 -16.54 15.92 20.77
CA PRO A 960 -17.31 15.26 21.79
C PRO A 960 -18.71 14.94 21.27
N PRO A 961 -19.20 13.70 21.42
CA PRO A 961 -20.51 13.33 20.93
C PRO A 961 -21.58 14.03 21.76
N LEU A 962 -22.66 14.46 21.10
CA LEU A 962 -23.82 15.04 21.80
C LEU A 962 -24.89 13.98 21.98
N ALA A 963 -25.11 13.57 23.24
CA ALA A 963 -26.15 12.61 23.57
C ALA A 963 -27.43 13.32 24.04
N ARG A 964 -28.60 12.98 23.49
CA ARG A 964 -29.93 13.48 23.87
C ARG A 964 -30.94 12.34 23.85
N GLY A 965 -31.38 11.90 25.02
CA GLY A 965 -32.29 10.77 25.11
C GLY A 965 -31.64 9.50 24.57
N ASN A 966 -32.15 8.95 23.49
CA ASN A 966 -31.59 7.78 22.81
C ASN A 966 -30.84 8.13 21.51
N GLU A 967 -30.54 9.41 21.30
CA GLU A 967 -29.85 9.92 20.13
C GLU A 967 -28.40 10.31 20.47
N LEU A 968 -27.49 10.00 19.55
CA LEU A 968 -26.09 10.39 19.59
C LEU A 968 -25.74 11.12 18.30
N GLU A 969 -25.47 12.40 18.38
CA GLU A 969 -24.94 13.18 17.26
C GLU A 969 -23.42 12.98 17.20
N VAL A 970 -22.95 12.49 16.06
CA VAL A 970 -21.54 12.26 15.74
C VAL A 970 -21.15 13.17 14.59
N ARG A 971 -20.03 13.86 14.74
CA ARG A 971 -19.44 14.73 13.72
C ARG A 971 -17.99 14.34 13.51
N LEU A 972 -17.63 14.00 12.27
CA LEU A 972 -16.29 13.58 11.88
C LEU A 972 -15.75 14.43 10.74
N HIS A 973 -14.50 14.81 10.85
CA HIS A 973 -13.77 15.40 9.73
C HIS A 973 -13.55 14.37 8.61
N GLY A 974 -13.05 14.82 7.47
CA GLY A 974 -12.73 13.93 6.36
C GLY A 974 -11.75 12.84 6.79
N TYR A 975 -12.07 11.60 6.45
CA TYR A 975 -11.28 10.40 6.74
C TYR A 975 -11.03 10.11 8.25
N GLU A 976 -11.77 10.74 9.13
CA GLU A 976 -11.62 10.56 10.58
C GLU A 976 -12.28 9.26 11.06
N ILE A 977 -11.64 8.60 12.02
CA ILE A 977 -12.15 7.44 12.77
C ILE A 977 -12.51 7.91 14.17
N GLY A 978 -13.80 7.85 14.53
CA GLY A 978 -14.29 8.14 15.88
C GLY A 978 -14.63 6.87 16.64
N THR A 979 -14.15 6.74 17.87
CA THR A 979 -14.51 5.66 18.79
C THR A 979 -15.21 6.24 20.01
N TYR A 980 -16.33 5.65 20.39
CA TYR A 980 -17.19 6.14 21.46
C TYR A 980 -17.52 5.02 22.44
N LEU A 981 -17.39 5.29 23.73
CA LEU A 981 -17.95 4.42 24.77
C LEU A 981 -19.30 5.01 25.23
N ILE A 982 -20.34 4.20 25.18
CA ILE A 982 -21.73 4.59 25.44
C ILE A 982 -22.27 3.75 26.59
N ARG A 983 -22.80 4.41 27.62
CA ARG A 983 -23.53 3.78 28.72
C ARG A 983 -25.01 4.12 28.62
N PHE A 984 -25.84 3.13 28.76
CA PHE A 984 -27.31 3.26 28.75
C PHE A 984 -27.86 3.39 30.17
N THR A 985 -29.05 3.99 30.28
CA THR A 985 -29.79 4.04 31.52
C THR A 985 -30.37 2.70 31.92
#